data_76f0242874072bc56948c0d248c7fe7f
#
_entry.id   76f0242874072bc56948c0d248c7fe7f
#
_cell.length_a   1.000
_cell.length_b   1.000
_cell.length_c   1.000
_cell.angle_alpha   90.00
_cell.angle_beta   90.00
_cell.angle_gamma   90.00
#
_symmetry.space_group_name_H-M   'P 1'
#
loop_
_entity.id
_entity.type
_entity.pdbx_description
1 polymer ?
#
loop_
_entity_poly.entity_id
_entity_poly.type
_entity_poly.pdbx_seq_one_letter_code
_entity_poly.pdbx_strand_id
1 'polypeptide(L)'
;MTLAAAFLALDEEGHSAEQTTGGDWPSTATREAFRDAIVQHLVGLGVSSPLHGVKQGGVGEHLDRVATRFFRSRKGKCPAAVSVIGALASLEAIKGITGVHTPLQQMMFFESLDSLLGDEEGIGEYCGDDNMCRVYGQQLAEALKRQRIFVVGAGAIGCELLKNFALMEVATEDSSDSSNGAENVSWESKGISNGGIVVADMDTIEKSNLNRQLLFRSEHIGKSKAETAAAVLRKINSRVHVKGVNSKVSEGSELFDAEFWEGADAVVTALDNVDARRFVDAMCLRHRRCMLDSGTQGTKGNTQVMFPALTESYSSSSDPVDDSIPLCTLKAFPYLAEHCVAWAKSLFETLFGADVAIMRNALLAIEQSSTGDFLDSLNKDEMKRLYHGISTCISEYSTTGAIRWAFELFVDMFTTEVQALIAAHPIDEVDEFGIPFWSGSRKFPLPAAFDFYNEEHMSFIRAMATQQCRSLGIDSSQLEREIQGTKFVHPKSMVDRSQDEMKSLLIAKLAALDRKSIESTLSSLQEQYFEKDEPSLGHVDLVAVAANIRCRIYGIRPVDRMDVQRIAGNIIPALATTTAVVAGLVSLELVKSVAVLEGMRDQKLEIFRNAFVNLALPEVSFAEPVPAEFFVAGSETFTPWDVVSVPFGIDSLTIKALSKTLEKRFGAQVQSVAIGDRLLYADFLDDADDRFRMSVSQLINKVEDNDPEDITSVTPDDKYIDLQVTCVDSEGEEVRLPPVRVQNIRGASSSGSSFRLFRTEALKSKISSFASRTKVSVKEFLQRR
;
A
#
# COMPACT_ATOMS: atom_id res chain seq x y z
N MET A 1 -9.62 33.80 -4.87
CA MET A 1 -9.66 35.26 -4.86
C MET A 1 -10.65 35.83 -3.85
N THR A 2 -11.88 35.34 -3.77
CA THR A 2 -12.89 35.83 -2.82
C THR A 2 -12.49 35.66 -1.35
N LEU A 3 -11.90 34.50 -0.99
CA LEU A 3 -11.33 34.26 0.35
C LEU A 3 -10.13 35.16 0.67
N ALA A 4 -9.28 35.43 -0.30
CA ALA A 4 -8.17 36.36 -0.13
C ALA A 4 -8.66 37.77 0.17
N ALA A 5 -9.67 38.22 -0.57
CA ALA A 5 -10.32 39.50 -0.34
C ALA A 5 -11.02 39.53 1.02
N ALA A 6 -11.62 38.43 1.46
CA ALA A 6 -12.22 38.33 2.80
C ALA A 6 -11.16 38.42 3.92
N PHE A 7 -9.98 37.80 3.72
CA PHE A 7 -8.87 37.91 4.66
C PHE A 7 -8.32 39.33 4.77
N LEU A 8 -8.13 40.00 3.63
CA LEU A 8 -7.64 41.38 3.60
C LEU A 8 -8.67 42.37 4.20
N ALA A 9 -9.95 42.14 3.94
CA ALA A 9 -11.02 42.95 4.54
C ALA A 9 -11.12 42.80 6.06
N LEU A 10 -10.72 41.65 6.62
CA LEU A 10 -10.66 41.46 8.08
C LEU A 10 -9.50 42.16 8.74
N ASP A 11 -8.33 42.24 8.07
CA ASP A 11 -7.14 42.85 8.65
C ASP A 11 -7.36 44.38 8.83
N GLU A 12 -8.16 44.99 7.95
CA GLU A 12 -8.53 46.40 8.03
C GLU A 12 -9.63 46.67 9.07
N GLU A 13 -10.63 45.81 9.19
CA GLU A 13 -11.75 45.99 10.15
C GLU A 13 -11.59 45.22 11.47
N GLY A 14 -10.62 44.32 11.57
CA GLY A 14 -10.44 43.40 12.72
C GLY A 14 -10.20 44.14 14.05
N HIS A 15 -9.70 45.38 14.02
CA HIS A 15 -9.53 46.21 15.21
C HIS A 15 -10.80 46.86 15.73
N SER A 16 -11.84 47.02 14.89
CA SER A 16 -13.12 47.64 15.30
C SER A 16 -14.16 46.64 15.72
N ALA A 17 -14.13 45.40 15.22
CA ALA A 17 -15.13 44.36 15.49
C ALA A 17 -14.93 43.61 16.83
N GLU A 18 -13.72 43.59 17.40
CA GLU A 18 -13.47 42.96 18.70
C GLU A 18 -14.08 43.71 19.90
N GLN A 19 -14.44 44.97 19.73
CA GLN A 19 -15.02 45.80 20.80
C GLN A 19 -16.53 45.69 20.94
N THR A 20 -17.23 45.13 20.00
CA THR A 20 -18.73 45.08 20.02
C THR A 20 -19.21 43.65 19.94
N THR A 21 -19.42 43.02 21.04
CA THR A 21 -20.34 41.88 21.26
C THR A 21 -19.71 40.58 21.76
N GLY A 22 -20.09 40.22 22.94
CA GLY A 22 -20.01 38.83 23.44
C GLY A 22 -20.97 37.95 22.64
N GLY A 23 -20.41 37.06 21.83
CA GLY A 23 -21.09 35.83 21.41
C GLY A 23 -22.11 35.89 20.30
N ASP A 24 -22.76 37.02 19.99
CA ASP A 24 -23.85 37.06 19.04
C ASP A 24 -23.44 37.29 17.56
N TRP A 25 -24.26 36.77 16.65
CA TRP A 25 -24.14 36.96 15.21
C TRP A 25 -23.99 38.45 14.85
N PRO A 26 -23.07 38.77 13.92
CA PRO A 26 -22.98 40.14 13.44
C PRO A 26 -24.35 40.60 12.85
N SER A 27 -24.74 41.82 13.17
CA SER A 27 -25.94 42.43 12.60
C SER A 27 -25.92 42.40 11.09
N THR A 28 -27.08 42.52 10.44
CA THR A 28 -27.18 42.58 8.98
C THR A 28 -26.27 43.69 8.42
N ALA A 29 -26.18 44.83 9.10
CA ALA A 29 -25.26 45.92 8.74
C ALA A 29 -23.79 45.54 8.75
N THR A 30 -23.34 44.74 9.72
CA THR A 30 -21.93 44.25 9.77
C THR A 30 -21.63 43.29 8.65
N ARG A 31 -22.58 42.44 8.25
CA ARG A 31 -22.43 41.52 7.10
C ARG A 31 -22.36 42.29 5.77
N GLU A 32 -23.17 43.33 5.62
CA GLU A 32 -23.18 44.19 4.43
C GLU A 32 -21.85 44.95 4.31
N ALA A 33 -21.34 45.55 5.40
CA ALA A 33 -20.05 46.22 5.42
C ALA A 33 -18.90 45.30 5.05
N PHE A 34 -18.87 44.08 5.58
CA PHE A 34 -17.88 43.09 5.26
C PHE A 34 -17.95 42.60 3.81
N ARG A 35 -19.17 42.39 3.28
CA ARG A 35 -19.37 42.08 1.87
C ARG A 35 -18.82 43.19 0.97
N ASP A 36 -19.11 44.46 1.30
CA ASP A 36 -18.67 45.59 0.52
C ASP A 36 -17.15 45.75 0.56
N ALA A 37 -16.51 45.46 1.69
CA ALA A 37 -15.03 45.40 1.81
C ALA A 37 -14.44 44.28 0.93
N ILE A 38 -15.03 43.06 0.91
CA ILE A 38 -14.64 41.99 0.00
C ILE A 38 -14.71 42.45 -1.45
N VAL A 39 -15.80 43.10 -1.86
CA VAL A 39 -15.98 43.61 -3.23
C VAL A 39 -14.89 44.62 -3.57
N GLN A 40 -14.61 45.58 -2.68
CA GLN A 40 -13.56 46.58 -2.89
C GLN A 40 -12.18 45.95 -3.07
N HIS A 41 -11.82 44.95 -2.26
CA HIS A 41 -10.55 44.20 -2.40
C HIS A 41 -10.50 43.38 -3.70
N LEU A 42 -11.59 42.75 -4.13
CA LEU A 42 -11.64 42.06 -5.41
C LEU A 42 -11.42 43.04 -6.60
N VAL A 43 -12.03 44.21 -6.55
CA VAL A 43 -11.80 45.26 -7.55
C VAL A 43 -10.36 45.76 -7.52
N GLY A 44 -9.78 45.97 -6.34
CA GLY A 44 -8.36 46.35 -6.16
C GLY A 44 -7.37 45.30 -6.71
N LEU A 45 -7.74 44.02 -6.72
CA LEU A 45 -6.97 42.95 -7.32
C LEU A 45 -7.14 42.82 -8.84
N GLY A 46 -7.84 43.76 -9.48
CA GLY A 46 -8.05 43.78 -10.94
C GLY A 46 -9.14 42.84 -11.46
N VAL A 47 -9.99 42.36 -10.58
CA VAL A 47 -11.15 41.55 -10.98
C VAL A 47 -12.22 42.49 -11.51
N SER A 48 -12.22 42.76 -12.81
CA SER A 48 -13.08 43.71 -13.50
C SER A 48 -14.57 43.29 -13.59
N SER A 49 -14.86 42.03 -13.26
CA SER A 49 -16.23 41.53 -13.02
C SER A 49 -16.13 40.43 -11.98
N PRO A 50 -16.67 40.60 -10.78
CA PRO A 50 -16.39 39.67 -9.68
C PRO A 50 -16.79 38.21 -9.92
N LEU A 51 -17.52 37.87 -10.99
CA LEU A 51 -17.98 36.50 -11.19
C LEU A 51 -18.36 36.26 -12.66
N HIS A 52 -17.37 35.90 -13.51
CA HIS A 52 -17.68 35.32 -14.81
C HIS A 52 -18.36 33.95 -14.60
N GLY A 53 -19.66 33.90 -14.88
CA GLY A 53 -20.46 32.66 -14.85
C GLY A 53 -21.62 32.62 -13.87
N VAL A 54 -21.72 33.56 -12.92
CA VAL A 54 -22.87 33.64 -11.99
C VAL A 54 -23.95 34.56 -12.57
N LYS A 55 -25.21 34.09 -12.66
CA LYS A 55 -26.36 34.89 -13.07
C LYS A 55 -26.46 36.11 -12.16
N GLN A 56 -26.82 37.29 -12.74
CA GLN A 56 -26.83 38.61 -12.07
C GLN A 56 -27.52 38.70 -10.69
N GLY A 57 -28.38 37.74 -10.30
CA GLY A 57 -28.98 37.66 -8.96
C GLY A 57 -28.20 36.85 -7.93
N GLY A 58 -27.25 36.02 -8.35
CA GLY A 58 -26.53 35.08 -7.46
C GLY A 58 -25.21 35.59 -6.84
N VAL A 59 -24.73 36.76 -7.25
CA VAL A 59 -23.47 37.34 -6.76
C VAL A 59 -23.57 37.74 -5.28
N GLY A 60 -24.65 38.41 -4.92
CA GLY A 60 -24.91 38.80 -3.54
C GLY A 60 -25.01 37.61 -2.60
N GLU A 61 -25.78 36.60 -2.98
CA GLU A 61 -25.95 35.36 -2.19
C GLU A 61 -24.64 34.58 -2.03
N HIS A 62 -23.79 34.54 -3.05
CA HIS A 62 -22.47 33.88 -2.93
C HIS A 62 -21.56 34.62 -1.96
N LEU A 63 -21.52 35.95 -2.04
CA LEU A 63 -20.72 36.78 -1.13
C LEU A 63 -21.22 36.69 0.30
N ASP A 64 -22.56 36.70 0.50
CA ASP A 64 -23.15 36.52 1.82
C ASP A 64 -22.89 35.14 2.40
N ARG A 65 -22.87 34.10 1.57
CA ARG A 65 -22.45 32.74 1.99
C ARG A 65 -20.97 32.71 2.43
N VAL A 66 -20.08 33.27 1.65
CA VAL A 66 -18.64 33.32 1.99
C VAL A 66 -18.41 34.11 3.29
N ALA A 67 -19.03 35.27 3.42
CA ALA A 67 -18.96 36.09 4.63
C ALA A 67 -19.49 35.34 5.86
N THR A 68 -20.66 34.73 5.74
CA THR A 68 -21.26 33.92 6.82
C THR A 68 -20.38 32.79 7.26
N ARG A 69 -19.83 32.01 6.32
CA ARG A 69 -18.87 30.93 6.58
C ARG A 69 -17.64 31.41 7.32
N PHE A 70 -17.05 32.49 6.83
CA PHE A 70 -15.86 33.07 7.41
C PHE A 70 -16.09 33.47 8.87
N PHE A 71 -17.16 34.20 9.15
CA PHE A 71 -17.51 34.61 10.50
C PHE A 71 -17.76 33.44 11.45
N ARG A 72 -18.38 32.36 10.97
CA ARG A 72 -18.60 31.16 11.79
C ARG A 72 -17.31 30.43 12.12
N SER A 73 -16.46 30.22 11.12
CA SER A 73 -15.24 29.41 11.26
C SER A 73 -14.04 30.16 11.80
N ARG A 74 -14.02 31.53 11.79
CA ARG A 74 -12.86 32.35 12.16
C ARG A 74 -12.23 32.07 13.53
N LYS A 75 -13.03 31.64 14.51
CA LYS A 75 -12.58 31.25 15.85
C LYS A 75 -12.41 29.73 15.99
N GLY A 76 -12.80 28.94 14.99
CA GLY A 76 -12.65 27.52 14.97
C GLY A 76 -11.29 27.10 14.45
N LYS A 77 -10.75 26.02 14.98
CA LYS A 77 -9.52 25.41 14.50
C LYS A 77 -9.87 24.09 13.79
N CYS A 78 -9.60 24.00 12.50
CA CYS A 78 -9.73 22.78 11.72
C CYS A 78 -8.39 22.02 11.74
N PRO A 79 -8.19 20.98 12.56
CA PRO A 79 -6.91 20.29 12.67
C PRO A 79 -6.40 19.75 11.35
N ALA A 80 -7.29 19.24 10.49
CA ALA A 80 -6.96 18.75 9.15
C ALA A 80 -6.38 19.87 8.28
N ALA A 81 -7.03 21.03 8.19
CA ALA A 81 -6.54 22.18 7.43
C ALA A 81 -5.23 22.73 8.02
N VAL A 82 -5.13 22.78 9.36
CA VAL A 82 -3.88 23.20 10.06
C VAL A 82 -2.74 22.25 9.74
N SER A 83 -3.00 20.93 9.61
CA SER A 83 -1.99 19.94 9.20
C SER A 83 -1.47 20.23 7.79
N VAL A 84 -2.35 20.53 6.84
CA VAL A 84 -1.98 20.88 5.46
C VAL A 84 -1.15 22.18 5.44
N ILE A 85 -1.70 23.25 5.98
CA ILE A 85 -1.06 24.59 5.92
C ILE A 85 0.25 24.62 6.70
N GLY A 86 0.28 24.04 7.91
CA GLY A 86 1.48 23.98 8.74
C GLY A 86 2.62 23.20 8.08
N ALA A 87 2.30 22.10 7.40
CA ALA A 87 3.27 21.30 6.68
C ALA A 87 3.81 22.03 5.43
N LEU A 88 2.93 22.69 4.67
CA LEU A 88 3.33 23.54 3.55
C LEU A 88 4.27 24.66 4.01
N ALA A 89 3.90 25.40 5.05
CA ALA A 89 4.73 26.47 5.60
C ALA A 89 6.08 25.96 6.11
N SER A 90 6.10 24.79 6.75
CA SER A 90 7.33 24.16 7.22
C SER A 90 8.26 23.79 6.06
N LEU A 91 7.71 23.25 4.97
CA LEU A 91 8.52 22.91 3.79
C LEU A 91 9.04 24.17 3.09
N GLU A 92 8.23 25.22 2.98
CA GLU A 92 8.70 26.49 2.41
C GLU A 92 9.88 27.09 3.22
N ALA A 93 9.83 26.99 4.55
CA ALA A 93 10.95 27.37 5.40
C ALA A 93 12.20 26.50 5.12
N ILE A 94 12.04 25.19 4.98
CA ILE A 94 13.13 24.25 4.63
C ILE A 94 13.72 24.62 3.27
N LYS A 95 12.90 24.88 2.25
CA LYS A 95 13.37 25.33 0.93
C LYS A 95 14.21 26.60 1.02
N GLY A 96 13.74 27.59 1.80
CA GLY A 96 14.47 28.84 2.02
C GLY A 96 15.83 28.67 2.71
N ILE A 97 15.92 27.68 3.64
CA ILE A 97 17.16 27.40 4.37
C ILE A 97 18.13 26.56 3.53
N THR A 98 17.63 25.55 2.83
CA THR A 98 18.47 24.56 2.13
C THR A 98 18.82 24.97 0.70
N GLY A 99 18.00 25.79 0.05
CA GLY A 99 18.13 26.12 -1.38
C GLY A 99 17.85 24.91 -2.33
N VAL A 100 17.32 23.80 -1.84
CA VAL A 100 17.09 22.55 -2.65
C VAL A 100 15.82 22.79 -3.36
N HIS A 101 14.99 23.39 -3.49
CA HIS A 101 13.81 23.73 -4.30
C HIS A 101 13.51 25.23 -4.18
N THR A 102 12.87 25.78 -5.18
CA THR A 102 12.48 27.18 -5.17
C THR A 102 11.30 27.40 -4.22
N PRO A 103 11.40 28.31 -3.23
CA PRO A 103 10.29 28.67 -2.38
C PRO A 103 9.13 29.28 -3.17
N LEU A 104 7.92 29.17 -2.61
CA LEU A 104 6.72 29.80 -3.15
C LEU A 104 6.92 31.32 -3.24
N GLN A 105 6.63 31.90 -4.39
CA GLN A 105 6.58 33.33 -4.57
C GLN A 105 5.12 33.80 -4.49
N GLN A 106 4.86 34.82 -3.68
CA GLN A 106 3.53 35.37 -3.38
C GLN A 106 2.74 34.56 -2.33
N MET A 107 1.49 34.22 -2.58
CA MET A 107 0.57 33.63 -1.62
C MET A 107 -0.10 32.38 -2.18
N MET A 108 -0.29 31.38 -1.32
CA MET A 108 -1.10 30.20 -1.60
C MET A 108 -2.36 30.21 -0.76
N PHE A 109 -3.52 29.97 -1.40
CA PHE A 109 -4.80 29.85 -0.72
C PHE A 109 -5.24 28.39 -0.73
N PHE A 110 -5.66 27.90 0.42
CA PHE A 110 -6.17 26.57 0.59
C PHE A 110 -7.57 26.63 1.20
N GLU A 111 -8.58 26.16 0.44
CA GLU A 111 -9.94 26.05 0.91
C GLU A 111 -10.29 24.60 1.20
N SER A 112 -10.62 24.29 2.44
CA SER A 112 -10.82 22.92 2.91
C SER A 112 -12.27 22.48 2.98
N LEU A 113 -13.21 23.44 2.93
CA LEU A 113 -14.60 23.19 3.30
C LEU A 113 -15.61 23.45 2.17
N ASP A 114 -15.14 23.79 0.97
CA ASP A 114 -16.01 24.23 -0.14
C ASP A 114 -17.08 23.20 -0.51
N SER A 115 -16.73 21.93 -0.47
CA SER A 115 -17.65 20.84 -0.79
C SER A 115 -18.53 20.37 0.39
N LEU A 116 -18.17 20.72 1.63
CA LEU A 116 -18.96 20.34 2.82
C LEU A 116 -20.15 21.25 3.06
N LEU A 117 -20.06 22.48 2.61
CA LEU A 117 -21.00 23.53 2.96
C LEU A 117 -21.89 23.82 1.75
N GLY A 118 -22.83 22.92 1.46
CA GLY A 118 -23.99 23.22 0.58
C GLY A 118 -24.95 24.21 1.23
N ASP A 119 -26.04 24.49 0.54
CA ASP A 119 -27.04 25.49 0.92
C ASP A 119 -27.47 25.42 2.39
N GLU A 120 -27.72 26.57 2.96
CA GLU A 120 -27.74 26.99 4.37
C GLU A 120 -28.60 26.21 5.39
N GLU A 121 -29.36 25.22 4.98
CA GLU A 121 -30.38 24.59 5.87
C GLU A 121 -29.82 23.57 6.89
N GLY A 122 -28.55 23.21 6.85
CA GLY A 122 -27.98 22.14 7.70
C GLY A 122 -26.95 22.55 8.76
N ILE A 123 -26.55 23.82 8.83
CA ILE A 123 -25.57 24.26 9.83
C ILE A 123 -26.35 24.79 11.03
N GLY A 124 -26.56 23.91 12.02
CA GLY A 124 -27.28 24.19 13.24
C GLY A 124 -26.82 25.41 14.02
N GLU A 125 -27.58 25.74 15.03
CA GLU A 125 -27.41 26.88 15.94
C GLU A 125 -26.01 26.89 16.57
N TYR A 126 -25.61 28.06 17.08
CA TYR A 126 -24.37 28.34 17.77
C TYR A 126 -24.05 27.30 18.88
N CYS A 127 -22.96 26.61 18.78
CA CYS A 127 -22.56 25.49 19.64
C CYS A 127 -21.56 25.90 20.76
N GLY A 128 -21.64 27.06 21.32
CA GLY A 128 -20.77 27.44 22.42
C GLY A 128 -19.27 27.45 22.07
N ASP A 129 -18.44 26.90 22.97
CA ASP A 129 -16.97 26.92 22.84
C ASP A 129 -16.38 25.65 22.19
N ASP A 130 -17.22 24.70 21.75
CA ASP A 130 -16.74 23.48 21.07
C ASP A 130 -16.15 23.83 19.70
N ASN A 131 -14.86 23.52 19.55
CA ASN A 131 -14.09 23.87 18.37
C ASN A 131 -14.57 23.13 17.10
N MET A 132 -14.90 21.85 17.21
CA MET A 132 -15.37 21.04 16.08
C MET A 132 -16.76 21.47 15.64
N CYS A 133 -17.63 21.80 16.60
CA CYS A 133 -18.94 22.34 16.36
C CYS A 133 -18.89 23.69 15.59
N ARG A 134 -17.94 24.57 15.93
CA ARG A 134 -17.73 25.83 15.22
C ARG A 134 -17.30 25.65 13.77
N VAL A 135 -16.52 24.60 13.48
CA VAL A 135 -16.00 24.31 12.13
C VAL A 135 -17.02 23.57 11.29
N TYR A 136 -17.60 22.50 11.83
CA TYR A 136 -18.40 21.53 11.07
C TYR A 136 -19.92 21.63 11.35
N GLY A 137 -20.33 22.36 12.37
CA GLY A 137 -21.70 22.33 12.91
C GLY A 137 -21.91 21.19 13.88
N GLN A 138 -22.97 21.30 14.71
CA GLN A 138 -23.21 20.38 15.83
C GLN A 138 -23.43 18.94 15.34
N GLN A 139 -24.30 18.74 14.37
CA GLN A 139 -24.69 17.42 13.90
C GLN A 139 -23.48 16.63 13.37
N LEU A 140 -22.63 17.25 12.54
CA LEU A 140 -21.46 16.59 11.98
C LEU A 140 -20.35 16.40 13.03
N ALA A 141 -20.18 17.34 13.96
CA ALA A 141 -19.25 17.17 15.06
C ALA A 141 -19.65 15.99 15.97
N GLU A 142 -20.91 15.83 16.29
CA GLU A 142 -21.43 14.68 17.04
C GLU A 142 -21.32 13.38 16.26
N ALA A 143 -21.60 13.42 14.93
CA ALA A 143 -21.42 12.25 14.09
C ALA A 143 -19.96 11.76 14.04
N LEU A 144 -19.00 12.67 13.97
CA LEU A 144 -17.57 12.32 14.03
C LEU A 144 -17.19 11.62 15.34
N LYS A 145 -17.78 12.03 16.47
CA LYS A 145 -17.52 11.42 17.78
C LYS A 145 -17.99 9.96 17.87
N ARG A 146 -18.99 9.56 17.08
CA ARG A 146 -19.56 8.19 17.05
C ARG A 146 -18.91 7.25 16.06
N GLN A 147 -18.04 7.75 15.17
CA GLN A 147 -17.49 6.95 14.08
C GLN A 147 -16.65 5.76 14.54
N ARG A 148 -16.73 4.67 13.80
CA ARG A 148 -15.89 3.47 13.92
C ARG A 148 -14.95 3.42 12.74
N ILE A 149 -13.70 3.76 12.98
CA ILE A 149 -12.69 3.92 11.95
C ILE A 149 -11.65 2.80 12.04
N PHE A 150 -11.45 2.09 10.95
CA PHE A 150 -10.36 1.14 10.82
C PHE A 150 -9.19 1.79 10.09
N VAL A 151 -8.05 1.94 10.77
CA VAL A 151 -6.80 2.47 10.21
C VAL A 151 -5.84 1.33 9.95
N VAL A 152 -5.46 1.12 8.70
CA VAL A 152 -4.52 0.08 8.29
C VAL A 152 -3.16 0.71 8.01
N GLY A 153 -2.20 0.44 8.90
CA GLY A 153 -0.86 1.02 8.90
C GLY A 153 -0.68 2.13 9.93
N ALA A 154 0.34 1.98 10.80
CA ALA A 154 0.79 2.97 11.78
C ALA A 154 2.16 3.56 11.42
N GLY A 155 2.45 3.66 10.11
CA GLY A 155 3.63 4.30 9.58
C GLY A 155 3.58 5.84 9.68
N ALA A 156 4.29 6.54 8.80
CA ALA A 156 4.36 8.00 8.86
C ALA A 156 2.98 8.66 8.63
N ILE A 157 2.25 8.24 7.59
CA ILE A 157 0.89 8.75 7.30
C ILE A 157 -0.07 8.35 8.41
N GLY A 158 -0.05 7.07 8.85
CA GLY A 158 -0.92 6.61 9.92
C GLY A 158 -0.75 7.39 11.23
N CYS A 159 0.48 7.72 11.62
CA CYS A 159 0.75 8.56 12.79
C CYS A 159 0.12 9.96 12.66
N GLU A 160 0.22 10.59 11.49
CA GLU A 160 -0.34 11.91 11.23
C GLU A 160 -1.88 11.88 11.18
N LEU A 161 -2.47 10.84 10.57
CA LEU A 161 -3.92 10.61 10.54
C LEU A 161 -4.47 10.44 11.96
N LEU A 162 -3.87 9.55 12.75
CA LEU A 162 -4.30 9.30 14.12
C LEU A 162 -4.23 10.57 14.98
N LYS A 163 -3.16 11.37 14.83
CA LYS A 163 -3.06 12.70 15.48
C LYS A 163 -4.21 13.61 15.05
N ASN A 164 -4.50 13.70 13.76
CA ASN A 164 -5.60 14.53 13.26
C ASN A 164 -6.95 14.07 13.80
N PHE A 165 -7.22 12.76 13.81
CA PHE A 165 -8.47 12.20 14.34
C PHE A 165 -8.64 12.50 15.82
N ALA A 166 -7.57 12.38 16.63
CA ALA A 166 -7.62 12.73 18.05
C ALA A 166 -7.92 14.22 18.28
N LEU A 167 -7.32 15.11 17.46
CA LEU A 167 -7.55 16.56 17.55
C LEU A 167 -8.91 16.99 16.99
N MET A 168 -9.49 16.20 16.07
CA MET A 168 -10.84 16.39 15.52
C MET A 168 -11.92 15.72 16.38
N GLU A 169 -11.56 15.13 17.51
CA GLU A 169 -12.47 14.42 18.41
C GLU A 169 -13.22 13.25 17.74
N VAL A 170 -12.61 12.61 16.75
CA VAL A 170 -13.17 11.42 16.13
C VAL A 170 -13.16 10.27 17.14
N ALA A 171 -14.27 9.50 17.21
CA ALA A 171 -14.41 8.35 18.10
C ALA A 171 -14.20 8.68 19.59
N THR A 172 -14.88 9.71 20.09
CA THR A 172 -14.78 10.18 21.48
C THR A 172 -16.09 10.08 22.28
N GLU A 173 -17.16 9.51 21.70
CA GLU A 173 -18.42 9.34 22.40
C GLU A 173 -18.37 8.15 23.37
N ASP A 174 -18.80 8.36 24.61
CA ASP A 174 -18.92 7.28 25.60
C ASP A 174 -20.15 6.41 25.30
N SER A 175 -19.98 5.11 25.30
CA SER A 175 -21.04 4.11 25.04
C SER A 175 -22.20 4.13 26.03
N SER A 176 -22.08 4.87 27.13
CA SER A 176 -23.11 5.00 28.15
C SER A 176 -24.28 5.92 27.76
N ASP A 177 -24.09 6.78 26.74
CA ASP A 177 -25.10 7.79 26.35
C ASP A 177 -25.95 7.39 25.14
N SER A 178 -25.71 6.21 24.53
CA SER A 178 -26.45 5.75 23.34
C SER A 178 -27.85 5.27 23.72
N SER A 179 -28.83 6.19 23.76
CA SER A 179 -30.26 5.85 23.89
C SER A 179 -30.89 5.25 22.62
N ASN A 180 -30.13 5.07 21.55
CA ASN A 180 -30.58 4.47 20.31
C ASN A 180 -30.05 3.03 20.19
N GLY A 181 -30.92 2.07 20.55
CA GLY A 181 -30.66 0.64 20.62
C GLY A 181 -30.38 -0.09 19.30
N ALA A 182 -29.31 0.27 18.62
CA ALA A 182 -28.67 -0.58 17.63
C ALA A 182 -27.43 -1.19 18.30
N GLU A 183 -27.60 -2.33 18.97
CA GLU A 183 -26.52 -3.14 19.51
C GLU A 183 -25.61 -3.61 18.38
N ASN A 184 -24.46 -2.95 18.21
CA ASN A 184 -23.37 -3.43 17.37
C ASN A 184 -22.48 -4.39 18.18
N VAL A 185 -22.96 -5.61 18.33
CA VAL A 185 -22.35 -6.67 19.13
C VAL A 185 -20.91 -7.00 18.66
N SER A 186 -20.58 -6.72 17.38
CA SER A 186 -19.34 -7.19 16.76
C SER A 186 -18.06 -6.51 17.25
N TRP A 187 -18.07 -5.19 17.35
CA TRP A 187 -16.89 -4.47 17.85
C TRP A 187 -16.80 -4.53 19.36
N GLU A 188 -17.94 -4.56 20.06
CA GLU A 188 -18.01 -4.74 21.53
C GLU A 188 -17.53 -6.12 21.96
N SER A 189 -17.91 -7.18 21.25
CA SER A 189 -17.41 -8.55 21.53
C SER A 189 -15.90 -8.67 21.39
N LYS A 190 -15.28 -7.82 20.55
CA LYS A 190 -13.83 -7.72 20.36
C LYS A 190 -13.17 -6.69 21.28
N GLY A 191 -13.91 -6.13 22.26
CA GLY A 191 -13.41 -5.15 23.22
C GLY A 191 -13.16 -3.76 22.64
N ILE A 192 -13.96 -3.36 21.65
CA ILE A 192 -13.92 -2.05 21.00
C ILE A 192 -15.28 -1.39 21.25
N SER A 193 -15.27 -0.23 21.92
CA SER A 193 -16.48 0.53 22.26
C SER A 193 -17.26 0.99 21.02
N ASN A 194 -18.57 1.22 21.15
CA ASN A 194 -19.36 1.94 20.15
C ASN A 194 -18.74 3.33 19.92
N GLY A 195 -18.29 3.60 18.69
CA GLY A 195 -17.43 4.74 18.42
C GLY A 195 -15.98 4.45 18.81
N GLY A 196 -15.13 4.08 17.87
CA GLY A 196 -13.75 3.71 18.18
C GLY A 196 -12.82 3.71 16.96
N ILE A 197 -11.54 3.79 17.20
CA ILE A 197 -10.49 3.62 16.19
C ILE A 197 -9.79 2.30 16.43
N VAL A 198 -9.74 1.45 15.43
CA VAL A 198 -8.84 0.29 15.41
C VAL A 198 -7.67 0.62 14.50
N VAL A 199 -6.45 0.47 15.01
CA VAL A 199 -5.24 0.62 14.20
C VAL A 199 -4.49 -0.69 14.12
N ALA A 200 -4.28 -1.21 12.91
CA ALA A 200 -3.56 -2.46 12.66
C ALA A 200 -2.21 -2.19 11.99
N ASP A 201 -1.15 -2.75 12.53
CA ASP A 201 0.19 -2.74 11.98
C ASP A 201 1.00 -3.87 12.62
N MET A 202 1.67 -4.68 11.80
CA MET A 202 2.45 -5.83 12.28
C MET A 202 3.89 -5.49 12.64
N ASP A 203 4.34 -4.28 12.30
CA ASP A 203 5.74 -3.88 12.43
C ASP A 203 6.10 -3.42 13.85
N THR A 204 7.38 -3.46 14.12
CA THR A 204 8.00 -2.82 15.29
C THR A 204 8.61 -1.47 14.93
N ILE A 205 8.79 -0.64 15.96
CA ILE A 205 9.36 0.70 15.81
C ILE A 205 10.88 0.60 15.71
N GLU A 206 11.43 1.14 14.64
CA GLU A 206 12.87 1.24 14.38
C GLU A 206 13.38 2.66 14.61
N LYS A 207 14.70 2.79 14.83
CA LYS A 207 15.36 4.10 14.97
C LYS A 207 15.18 4.98 13.74
N SER A 208 15.19 4.38 12.55
CA SER A 208 14.98 5.03 11.26
C SER A 208 13.58 5.65 11.10
N ASN A 209 12.61 5.22 11.90
CA ASN A 209 11.23 5.73 11.85
C ASN A 209 11.06 7.08 12.57
N LEU A 210 11.91 7.38 13.56
CA LEU A 210 11.73 8.51 14.48
C LEU A 210 11.81 9.88 13.83
N ASN A 211 12.38 9.99 12.64
CA ASN A 211 12.52 11.24 11.89
C ASN A 211 11.19 11.68 11.21
N ARG A 212 10.21 10.79 11.08
CA ARG A 212 8.96 11.07 10.35
C ARG A 212 7.68 10.48 10.98
N GLN A 213 7.79 9.52 11.90
CA GLN A 213 6.65 8.92 12.60
C GLN A 213 6.46 9.61 13.95
N LEU A 214 5.72 10.70 13.93
CA LEU A 214 5.62 11.70 14.99
C LEU A 214 5.15 11.13 16.35
N LEU A 215 4.40 10.03 16.39
CA LEU A 215 3.91 9.43 17.65
C LEU A 215 5.01 8.67 18.41
N PHE A 216 6.15 8.37 17.77
CA PHE A 216 7.17 7.52 18.36
C PHE A 216 8.36 8.31 18.92
N ARG A 217 9.02 7.74 19.93
CA ARG A 217 10.20 8.27 20.61
C ARG A 217 11.23 7.16 20.80
N SER A 218 12.45 7.51 21.18
CA SER A 218 13.55 6.55 21.35
C SER A 218 13.23 5.40 22.34
N GLU A 219 12.43 5.65 23.36
CA GLU A 219 11.97 4.65 24.34
C GLU A 219 10.95 3.63 23.78
N HIS A 220 10.46 3.89 22.58
CA HIS A 220 9.50 3.03 21.89
C HIS A 220 10.16 2.06 20.90
N ILE A 221 11.46 2.19 20.63
CA ILE A 221 12.19 1.31 19.70
C ILE A 221 12.02 -0.15 20.12
N GLY A 222 11.70 -1.03 19.15
CA GLY A 222 11.43 -2.46 19.35
C GLY A 222 10.01 -2.80 19.82
N LYS A 223 9.16 -1.81 20.12
CA LYS A 223 7.75 -2.04 20.47
C LYS A 223 6.87 -2.04 19.23
N SER A 224 5.68 -2.65 19.33
CA SER A 224 4.67 -2.64 18.25
C SER A 224 4.28 -1.21 17.88
N LYS A 225 4.25 -0.91 16.56
CA LYS A 225 3.80 0.38 16.05
C LYS A 225 2.34 0.65 16.40
N ALA A 226 1.44 -0.30 16.16
CA ALA A 226 0.00 -0.14 16.41
C ALA A 226 -0.32 0.11 17.88
N GLU A 227 0.20 -0.71 18.79
CA GLU A 227 -0.07 -0.59 20.23
C GLU A 227 0.51 0.69 20.81
N THR A 228 1.73 1.07 20.37
CA THR A 228 2.37 2.31 20.82
C THR A 228 1.62 3.53 20.30
N ALA A 229 1.19 3.53 19.03
CA ALA A 229 0.39 4.60 18.45
C ALA A 229 -0.91 4.80 19.25
N ALA A 230 -1.64 3.73 19.55
CA ALA A 230 -2.84 3.78 20.36
C ALA A 230 -2.59 4.33 21.78
N ALA A 231 -1.49 3.92 22.43
CA ALA A 231 -1.11 4.41 23.75
C ALA A 231 -0.77 5.90 23.76
N VAL A 232 -0.06 6.38 22.73
CA VAL A 232 0.28 7.81 22.57
C VAL A 232 -0.96 8.63 22.23
N LEU A 233 -1.86 8.11 21.39
CA LEU A 233 -3.09 8.80 21.02
C LEU A 233 -3.97 9.11 22.22
N ARG A 234 -4.11 8.16 23.19
CA ARG A 234 -4.81 8.39 24.46
C ARG A 234 -4.14 9.46 25.33
N LYS A 235 -2.83 9.71 25.16
CA LYS A 235 -2.15 10.83 25.83
C LYS A 235 -2.43 12.18 25.17
N ILE A 236 -2.66 12.20 23.86
CA ILE A 236 -3.02 13.42 23.10
C ILE A 236 -4.46 13.82 23.44
N ASN A 237 -5.38 12.84 23.39
CA ASN A 237 -6.78 13.05 23.76
C ASN A 237 -7.28 11.82 24.52
N SER A 238 -7.52 11.97 25.83
CA SER A 238 -7.94 10.87 26.71
C SER A 238 -9.36 10.36 26.44
N ARG A 239 -10.17 11.12 25.69
CA ARG A 239 -11.53 10.73 25.31
C ARG A 239 -11.58 9.82 24.09
N VAL A 240 -10.49 9.71 23.32
CA VAL A 240 -10.47 8.86 22.12
C VAL A 240 -10.45 7.38 22.48
N HIS A 241 -11.43 6.66 21.99
CA HIS A 241 -11.46 5.20 22.07
C HIS A 241 -10.62 4.61 20.94
N VAL A 242 -9.46 4.06 21.29
CA VAL A 242 -8.53 3.48 20.29
C VAL A 242 -7.96 2.16 20.75
N LYS A 243 -7.89 1.18 19.84
CA LYS A 243 -7.26 -0.13 20.04
C LYS A 243 -6.16 -0.33 19.01
N GLY A 244 -4.95 -0.60 19.47
CA GLY A 244 -3.83 -1.02 18.63
C GLY A 244 -3.81 -2.55 18.51
N VAL A 245 -3.62 -3.05 17.29
CA VAL A 245 -3.58 -4.47 16.95
C VAL A 245 -2.28 -4.78 16.24
N ASN A 246 -1.42 -5.55 16.88
CA ASN A 246 -0.15 -6.00 16.30
C ASN A 246 -0.40 -7.24 15.44
N SER A 247 -0.96 -7.04 14.26
CA SER A 247 -1.29 -8.12 13.33
C SER A 247 -1.28 -7.62 11.88
N LYS A 248 -0.94 -8.52 10.96
CA LYS A 248 -1.11 -8.31 9.53
C LYS A 248 -2.60 -8.36 9.20
N VAL A 249 -3.05 -7.42 8.38
CA VAL A 249 -4.39 -7.45 7.79
C VAL A 249 -4.32 -8.32 6.54
N SER A 250 -4.78 -9.56 6.65
CA SER A 250 -4.72 -10.57 5.59
C SER A 250 -5.91 -11.52 5.68
N GLU A 251 -6.11 -12.30 4.65
CA GLU A 251 -7.11 -13.37 4.61
C GLU A 251 -6.91 -14.39 5.75
N GLY A 252 -8.00 -14.95 6.26
CA GLY A 252 -7.97 -15.95 7.35
C GLY A 252 -7.69 -15.39 8.75
N SER A 253 -7.63 -14.07 8.93
CA SER A 253 -7.46 -13.48 10.26
C SER A 253 -8.75 -13.58 11.08
N GLU A 254 -8.74 -14.31 12.20
CA GLU A 254 -9.88 -14.42 13.13
C GLU A 254 -10.33 -13.06 13.69
N LEU A 255 -9.44 -12.09 13.75
CA LEU A 255 -9.75 -10.77 14.29
C LEU A 255 -10.48 -9.88 13.27
N PHE A 256 -10.13 -10.00 11.99
CA PHE A 256 -10.68 -9.19 10.91
C PHE A 256 -11.72 -9.96 10.09
N ASP A 257 -12.64 -10.62 10.79
CA ASP A 257 -13.75 -11.38 10.22
C ASP A 257 -14.80 -10.47 9.54
N ALA A 258 -15.79 -11.08 8.91
CA ALA A 258 -16.87 -10.37 8.23
C ALA A 258 -17.60 -9.38 9.17
N GLU A 259 -17.78 -9.77 10.43
CA GLU A 259 -18.46 -8.95 11.43
C GLU A 259 -17.67 -7.70 11.80
N PHE A 260 -16.33 -7.81 11.86
CA PHE A 260 -15.44 -6.67 12.05
C PHE A 260 -15.55 -5.67 10.90
N TRP A 261 -15.49 -6.14 9.65
CA TRP A 261 -15.61 -5.27 8.47
C TRP A 261 -16.99 -4.61 8.36
N GLU A 262 -18.06 -5.36 8.66
CA GLU A 262 -19.42 -4.83 8.71
C GLU A 262 -19.62 -3.78 9.83
N GLY A 263 -18.82 -3.86 10.87
CA GLY A 263 -18.84 -2.92 11.98
C GLY A 263 -18.14 -1.59 11.70
N ALA A 264 -17.20 -1.53 10.76
CA ALA A 264 -16.49 -0.31 10.42
C ALA A 264 -17.37 0.67 9.61
N ASP A 265 -17.33 1.96 9.94
CA ASP A 265 -18.03 3.00 9.15
C ASP A 265 -17.13 3.49 8.01
N ALA A 266 -15.83 3.60 8.24
CA ALA A 266 -14.85 3.89 7.19
C ALA A 266 -13.52 3.16 7.45
N VAL A 267 -12.81 2.85 6.38
CA VAL A 267 -11.47 2.26 6.39
C VAL A 267 -10.48 3.27 5.83
N VAL A 268 -9.37 3.49 6.51
CA VAL A 268 -8.33 4.45 6.10
C VAL A 268 -7.02 3.70 5.95
N THR A 269 -6.44 3.71 4.75
CA THR A 269 -5.19 3.02 4.46
C THR A 269 -4.00 3.97 4.45
N ALA A 270 -2.95 3.55 5.14
CA ALA A 270 -1.66 4.24 5.22
C ALA A 270 -0.52 3.23 4.95
N LEU A 271 -0.67 2.48 3.85
CA LEU A 271 0.16 1.34 3.46
C LEU A 271 1.21 1.76 2.42
N ASP A 272 2.31 1.03 2.38
CA ASP A 272 3.37 1.15 1.37
C ASP A 272 3.42 -0.03 0.38
N ASN A 273 2.51 -1.00 0.53
CA ASN A 273 2.43 -2.22 -0.25
C ASN A 273 1.13 -2.26 -1.07
N VAL A 274 1.25 -2.46 -2.38
CA VAL A 274 0.12 -2.50 -3.32
C VAL A 274 -0.79 -3.71 -3.06
N ASP A 275 -0.23 -4.87 -2.76
CA ASP A 275 -1.03 -6.09 -2.52
C ASP A 275 -1.88 -5.95 -1.25
N ALA A 276 -1.34 -5.34 -0.20
CA ALA A 276 -2.10 -5.05 1.01
C ALA A 276 -3.24 -4.04 0.74
N ARG A 277 -3.01 -3.02 -0.11
CA ARG A 277 -4.06 -2.09 -0.53
C ARG A 277 -5.16 -2.80 -1.31
N ARG A 278 -4.80 -3.66 -2.27
CA ARG A 278 -5.75 -4.45 -3.05
C ARG A 278 -6.58 -5.38 -2.17
N PHE A 279 -5.96 -6.01 -1.18
CA PHE A 279 -6.68 -6.82 -0.22
C PHE A 279 -7.71 -6.01 0.58
N VAL A 280 -7.31 -4.85 1.13
CA VAL A 280 -8.22 -3.97 1.87
C VAL A 280 -9.34 -3.44 0.97
N ASP A 281 -9.03 -3.08 -0.29
CA ASP A 281 -10.01 -2.67 -1.29
C ASP A 281 -11.04 -3.78 -1.57
N ALA A 282 -10.59 -5.03 -1.78
CA ALA A 282 -11.47 -6.17 -1.98
C ALA A 282 -12.41 -6.38 -0.79
N MET A 283 -11.91 -6.22 0.44
CA MET A 283 -12.73 -6.30 1.65
C MET A 283 -13.71 -5.13 1.76
N CYS A 284 -13.31 -3.91 1.40
CA CYS A 284 -14.18 -2.75 1.36
C CYS A 284 -15.31 -2.91 0.31
N LEU A 285 -14.98 -3.45 -0.87
CA LEU A 285 -15.98 -3.81 -1.88
C LEU A 285 -16.97 -4.86 -1.34
N ARG A 286 -16.43 -5.96 -0.80
CA ARG A 286 -17.22 -7.09 -0.27
C ARG A 286 -18.23 -6.66 0.80
N HIS A 287 -17.79 -5.76 1.70
CA HIS A 287 -18.59 -5.30 2.84
C HIS A 287 -19.21 -3.91 2.62
N ARG A 288 -19.05 -3.32 1.42
CA ARG A 288 -19.56 -2.00 1.03
C ARG A 288 -19.13 -0.91 2.01
N ARG A 289 -17.83 -0.84 2.32
CA ARG A 289 -17.25 0.18 3.22
C ARG A 289 -16.56 1.27 2.43
N CYS A 290 -16.70 2.51 2.92
CA CYS A 290 -15.91 3.62 2.40
C CYS A 290 -14.44 3.37 2.70
N MET A 291 -13.56 3.54 1.70
CA MET A 291 -12.11 3.47 1.86
C MET A 291 -11.49 4.79 1.44
N LEU A 292 -10.57 5.28 2.26
CA LEU A 292 -9.76 6.45 1.99
C LEU A 292 -8.30 5.99 1.91
N ASP A 293 -7.74 6.01 0.70
CA ASP A 293 -6.34 5.60 0.47
C ASP A 293 -5.41 6.80 0.42
N SER A 294 -4.15 6.55 0.76
CA SER A 294 -3.11 7.57 0.75
C SER A 294 -1.72 7.00 0.49
N GLY A 295 -0.92 7.78 -0.23
CA GLY A 295 0.46 7.44 -0.54
C GLY A 295 1.37 8.66 -0.55
N THR A 296 2.67 8.44 -0.23
CA THR A 296 3.70 9.48 -0.33
C THR A 296 4.99 8.93 -0.91
N GLN A 297 5.65 9.72 -1.75
CA GLN A 297 6.95 9.41 -2.32
C GLN A 297 7.80 10.70 -2.37
N GLY A 298 8.64 10.91 -1.37
CA GLY A 298 9.43 12.12 -1.24
C GLY A 298 8.54 13.37 -1.11
N THR A 299 8.67 14.31 -2.05
CA THR A 299 7.85 15.53 -2.12
C THR A 299 6.48 15.29 -2.77
N LYS A 300 6.24 14.12 -3.34
CA LYS A 300 4.96 13.77 -3.99
C LYS A 300 4.07 13.02 -3.04
N GLY A 301 2.76 13.16 -3.21
CA GLY A 301 1.75 12.42 -2.46
C GLY A 301 0.43 12.39 -3.20
N ASN A 302 -0.42 11.45 -2.82
CA ASN A 302 -1.76 11.31 -3.37
C ASN A 302 -2.76 10.86 -2.30
N THR A 303 -4.02 11.21 -2.53
CA THR A 303 -5.16 10.68 -1.77
C THR A 303 -6.24 10.24 -2.74
N GLN A 304 -6.92 9.15 -2.41
CA GLN A 304 -8.03 8.62 -3.20
C GLN A 304 -9.22 8.29 -2.30
N VAL A 305 -10.42 8.56 -2.80
CA VAL A 305 -11.68 8.27 -2.12
C VAL A 305 -12.40 7.17 -2.89
N MET A 306 -12.62 6.03 -2.24
CA MET A 306 -13.47 4.96 -2.72
C MET A 306 -14.76 4.94 -1.88
N PHE A 307 -15.87 5.37 -2.49
CA PHE A 307 -17.16 5.45 -1.80
C PHE A 307 -18.16 4.47 -2.42
N PRO A 308 -18.85 3.63 -1.60
CA PRO A 308 -19.70 2.55 -2.09
C PRO A 308 -20.73 2.98 -3.14
N ALA A 309 -20.76 2.27 -4.26
CA ALA A 309 -21.66 2.48 -5.40
C ALA A 309 -21.56 3.86 -6.09
N LEU A 310 -20.64 4.73 -5.66
CA LEU A 310 -20.46 6.05 -6.23
C LEU A 310 -19.19 6.16 -7.06
N THR A 311 -18.08 5.62 -6.55
CA THR A 311 -16.77 5.66 -7.20
C THR A 311 -16.32 4.30 -7.66
N GLU A 312 -15.34 4.26 -8.56
CA GLU A 312 -14.56 3.04 -8.80
C GLU A 312 -13.83 2.59 -7.53
N SER A 313 -13.35 1.34 -7.52
CA SER A 313 -12.49 0.81 -6.45
C SER A 313 -11.02 1.13 -6.71
N TYR A 314 -10.17 0.95 -5.71
CA TYR A 314 -8.71 1.09 -5.86
C TYR A 314 -8.17 0.16 -6.95
N SER A 315 -8.61 -1.09 -6.94
CA SER A 315 -8.18 -2.13 -7.89
C SER A 315 -8.69 -1.94 -9.32
N SER A 316 -9.65 -1.04 -9.55
CA SER A 316 -10.14 -0.69 -10.89
C SER A 316 -9.15 0.19 -11.65
N SER A 317 -8.28 0.94 -10.94
CA SER A 317 -7.19 1.69 -11.54
C SER A 317 -5.92 0.83 -11.58
N SER A 318 -5.16 0.91 -12.68
CA SER A 318 -3.84 0.31 -12.72
C SER A 318 -2.83 1.25 -12.09
N ASP A 319 -2.19 0.81 -11.00
CA ASP A 319 -0.97 1.47 -10.54
C ASP A 319 0.04 1.56 -11.69
N PRO A 320 0.86 2.63 -11.76
CA PRO A 320 2.00 2.65 -12.66
C PRO A 320 2.78 1.36 -12.44
N VAL A 321 3.15 0.69 -13.54
CA VAL A 321 3.97 -0.52 -13.49
C VAL A 321 5.15 -0.20 -12.58
N ASP A 322 5.35 -1.01 -11.54
CA ASP A 322 6.51 -0.89 -10.67
C ASP A 322 7.75 -0.77 -11.57
N ASP A 323 8.54 0.29 -11.38
CA ASP A 323 9.83 0.49 -12.05
C ASP A 323 10.83 -0.57 -11.55
N SER A 324 10.41 -1.85 -11.56
CA SER A 324 11.30 -2.95 -11.24
C SER A 324 12.41 -2.97 -12.29
N ILE A 325 13.64 -2.90 -11.82
CA ILE A 325 14.82 -2.89 -12.68
C ILE A 325 14.77 -4.16 -13.54
N PRO A 326 14.73 -4.06 -14.88
CA PRO A 326 14.71 -5.24 -15.72
C PRO A 326 15.88 -6.17 -15.41
N LEU A 327 15.64 -7.46 -15.40
CA LEU A 327 16.67 -8.47 -15.05
C LEU A 327 17.94 -8.33 -15.92
N CYS A 328 17.81 -7.94 -17.18
CA CYS A 328 18.96 -7.69 -18.07
C CYS A 328 19.78 -6.48 -17.60
N THR A 329 19.13 -5.40 -17.13
CA THR A 329 19.79 -4.23 -16.56
C THR A 329 20.47 -4.57 -15.24
N LEU A 330 19.77 -5.33 -14.39
CA LEU A 330 20.29 -5.77 -13.09
C LEU A 330 21.53 -6.67 -13.28
N LYS A 331 21.45 -7.70 -14.13
CA LYS A 331 22.50 -8.71 -14.32
C LYS A 331 23.64 -8.28 -15.23
N ALA A 332 23.34 -7.64 -16.38
CA ALA A 332 24.33 -7.45 -17.45
C ALA A 332 24.63 -5.98 -17.80
N PHE A 333 23.67 -5.07 -17.77
CA PHE A 333 23.82 -3.73 -18.33
C PHE A 333 23.45 -2.61 -17.36
N PRO A 334 24.08 -2.50 -16.19
CA PRO A 334 23.81 -1.41 -15.26
C PRO A 334 24.30 -0.08 -15.85
N TYR A 335 23.54 1.00 -15.65
CA TYR A 335 23.91 2.36 -16.05
C TYR A 335 23.71 3.40 -14.94
N LEU A 336 23.08 3.02 -13.83
CA LEU A 336 22.90 3.80 -12.61
C LEU A 336 23.50 3.07 -11.42
N ALA A 337 23.89 3.80 -10.39
CA ALA A 337 24.40 3.23 -9.15
C ALA A 337 23.36 2.36 -8.43
N GLU A 338 22.09 2.75 -8.51
CA GLU A 338 20.95 2.00 -7.96
C GLU A 338 20.89 0.57 -8.51
N HIS A 339 21.21 0.36 -9.80
CA HIS A 339 21.26 -0.97 -10.40
C HIS A 339 22.38 -1.83 -9.80
N CYS A 340 23.53 -1.21 -9.52
CA CYS A 340 24.65 -1.91 -8.89
C CYS A 340 24.34 -2.26 -7.43
N VAL A 341 23.67 -1.38 -6.70
CA VAL A 341 23.25 -1.62 -5.31
C VAL A 341 22.17 -2.70 -5.25
N ALA A 342 21.16 -2.65 -6.10
CA ALA A 342 20.11 -3.66 -6.17
C ALA A 342 20.70 -5.04 -6.54
N TRP A 343 21.65 -5.09 -7.48
CA TRP A 343 22.39 -6.31 -7.79
C TRP A 343 23.18 -6.85 -6.58
N ALA A 344 23.89 -5.99 -5.87
CA ALA A 344 24.70 -6.40 -4.72
C ALA A 344 23.83 -6.89 -3.54
N LYS A 345 22.63 -6.30 -3.35
CA LYS A 345 21.65 -6.80 -2.39
C LYS A 345 21.13 -8.18 -2.80
N SER A 346 20.72 -8.35 -4.06
CA SER A 346 20.26 -9.63 -4.59
C SER A 346 21.38 -10.71 -4.47
N LEU A 347 22.65 -10.32 -4.67
CA LEU A 347 23.80 -11.19 -4.44
C LEU A 347 23.87 -11.64 -2.98
N PHE A 348 23.73 -10.73 -2.02
CA PHE A 348 23.71 -11.05 -0.59
C PHE A 348 22.60 -12.06 -0.26
N GLU A 349 21.36 -11.78 -0.71
CA GLU A 349 20.20 -12.64 -0.46
C GLU A 349 20.37 -14.03 -1.09
N THR A 350 20.99 -14.09 -2.27
CA THR A 350 21.31 -15.36 -2.94
C THR A 350 22.35 -16.15 -2.15
N LEU A 351 23.52 -15.55 -1.87
CA LEU A 351 24.65 -16.29 -1.30
C LEU A 351 24.45 -16.71 0.16
N PHE A 352 23.82 -15.86 0.97
CA PHE A 352 23.67 -16.07 2.41
C PHE A 352 22.26 -16.50 2.83
N GLY A 353 21.28 -16.50 1.91
CA GLY A 353 19.94 -17.03 2.08
C GLY A 353 19.74 -18.29 1.23
N ALA A 354 19.42 -18.14 -0.05
CA ALA A 354 19.04 -19.24 -0.93
C ALA A 354 20.13 -20.32 -1.08
N ASP A 355 21.39 -19.93 -1.29
CA ASP A 355 22.50 -20.90 -1.46
C ASP A 355 22.81 -21.67 -0.16
N VAL A 356 22.58 -21.07 1.02
CA VAL A 356 22.68 -21.75 2.31
C VAL A 356 21.59 -22.83 2.44
N ALA A 357 20.36 -22.54 2.01
CA ALA A 357 19.27 -23.53 1.96
C ALA A 357 19.57 -24.65 0.96
N ILE A 358 20.08 -24.31 -0.24
CA ILE A 358 20.51 -25.29 -1.26
C ILE A 358 21.62 -26.18 -0.67
N MET A 359 22.59 -25.62 0.01
CA MET A 359 23.69 -26.36 0.65
C MET A 359 23.18 -27.31 1.73
N ARG A 360 22.25 -26.86 2.57
CA ARG A 360 21.58 -27.71 3.58
C ARG A 360 20.89 -28.90 2.92
N ASN A 361 20.09 -28.65 1.88
CA ASN A 361 19.35 -29.69 1.17
C ASN A 361 20.29 -30.68 0.46
N ALA A 362 21.41 -30.20 -0.13
CA ALA A 362 22.42 -31.05 -0.73
C ALA A 362 23.03 -31.99 0.28
N LEU A 363 23.37 -31.52 1.49
CA LEU A 363 23.94 -32.34 2.57
C LEU A 363 22.92 -33.34 3.11
N LEU A 364 21.64 -32.96 3.25
CA LEU A 364 20.57 -33.89 3.64
C LEU A 364 20.29 -34.94 2.57
N ALA A 365 20.38 -34.59 1.28
CA ALA A 365 20.21 -35.54 0.17
C ALA A 365 21.27 -36.64 0.14
N ILE A 366 22.47 -36.39 0.70
CA ILE A 366 23.50 -37.44 0.88
C ILE A 366 22.99 -38.51 1.85
N GLU A 367 22.43 -38.12 2.99
CA GLU A 367 21.90 -39.02 4.00
C GLU A 367 20.71 -39.85 3.49
N GLN A 368 19.89 -39.23 2.63
CA GLN A 368 18.68 -39.86 2.04
C GLN A 368 18.98 -40.65 0.77
N SER A 369 20.21 -40.71 0.29
CA SER A 369 20.65 -41.35 -0.98
C SER A 369 19.89 -40.80 -2.23
N SER A 370 19.44 -39.56 -2.17
CA SER A 370 18.67 -38.86 -3.24
C SER A 370 19.46 -37.74 -3.93
N THR A 371 20.79 -37.72 -3.77
CA THR A 371 21.69 -36.67 -4.28
C THR A 371 21.50 -36.41 -5.79
N GLY A 372 21.28 -37.47 -6.58
CA GLY A 372 21.12 -37.34 -8.03
C GLY A 372 19.89 -36.55 -8.41
N ASP A 373 18.75 -36.89 -7.81
CA ASP A 373 17.47 -36.26 -8.07
C ASP A 373 17.44 -34.78 -7.60
N PHE A 374 18.06 -34.51 -6.43
CA PHE A 374 18.21 -33.16 -5.92
C PHE A 374 19.04 -32.29 -6.88
N LEU A 375 20.16 -32.76 -7.37
CA LEU A 375 20.99 -32.00 -8.31
C LEU A 375 20.33 -31.78 -9.66
N ASP A 376 19.40 -32.65 -10.10
CA ASP A 376 18.60 -32.44 -11.32
C ASP A 376 17.61 -31.25 -11.19
N SER A 377 17.21 -30.89 -9.97
CA SER A 377 16.34 -29.74 -9.72
C SER A 377 17.08 -28.40 -9.80
N LEU A 378 18.42 -28.38 -9.75
CA LEU A 378 19.23 -27.16 -9.74
C LEU A 378 19.59 -26.70 -11.15
N ASN A 379 19.60 -25.38 -11.35
CA ASN A 379 20.16 -24.81 -12.57
C ASN A 379 21.72 -24.75 -12.54
N LYS A 380 22.32 -24.41 -13.69
CA LYS A 380 23.79 -24.40 -13.85
C LYS A 380 24.49 -23.45 -12.86
N ASP A 381 23.93 -22.26 -12.63
CA ASP A 381 24.51 -21.24 -11.76
C ASP A 381 24.45 -21.67 -10.28
N GLU A 382 23.36 -22.29 -9.85
CA GLU A 382 23.20 -22.86 -8.52
C GLU A 382 24.19 -24.00 -8.28
N MET A 383 24.33 -24.90 -9.25
CA MET A 383 25.33 -25.97 -9.18
C MET A 383 26.77 -25.44 -9.06
N LYS A 384 27.09 -24.36 -9.78
CA LYS A 384 28.40 -23.71 -9.74
C LYS A 384 28.67 -23.11 -8.36
N ARG A 385 27.72 -22.36 -7.80
CA ARG A 385 27.88 -21.77 -6.45
C ARG A 385 27.95 -22.85 -5.36
N LEU A 386 27.11 -23.88 -5.45
CA LEU A 386 27.17 -25.03 -4.55
C LEU A 386 28.53 -25.73 -4.62
N TYR A 387 29.09 -25.91 -5.82
CA TYR A 387 30.43 -26.51 -5.99
C TYR A 387 31.53 -25.68 -5.33
N HIS A 388 31.50 -24.35 -5.49
CA HIS A 388 32.43 -23.43 -4.83
C HIS A 388 32.31 -23.54 -3.31
N GLY A 389 31.09 -23.49 -2.76
CA GLY A 389 30.83 -23.61 -1.34
C GLY A 389 31.35 -24.93 -0.75
N ILE A 390 31.07 -26.06 -1.40
CA ILE A 390 31.51 -27.37 -0.94
C ILE A 390 33.04 -27.51 -1.06
N SER A 391 33.61 -27.08 -2.19
CA SER A 391 35.03 -27.28 -2.48
C SER A 391 35.96 -26.46 -1.59
N THR A 392 35.55 -25.32 -1.13
CA THR A 392 36.35 -24.39 -0.34
C THR A 392 35.92 -24.35 1.12
N CYS A 393 34.66 -24.15 1.40
CA CYS A 393 34.18 -23.90 2.76
C CYS A 393 33.95 -25.20 3.55
N ILE A 394 33.28 -26.20 2.97
CA ILE A 394 32.91 -27.41 3.68
C ILE A 394 34.13 -28.37 3.73
N SER A 395 34.88 -28.53 2.63
CA SER A 395 36.04 -29.41 2.59
C SER A 395 37.15 -28.96 3.51
N GLU A 396 37.30 -27.66 3.79
CA GLU A 396 38.36 -27.13 4.68
C GLU A 396 37.81 -26.71 6.04
N TYR A 397 36.49 -26.41 6.15
CA TYR A 397 35.77 -25.90 7.33
C TYR A 397 36.64 -24.98 8.21
N SER A 398 37.15 -23.93 7.58
CA SER A 398 38.10 -22.99 8.20
C SER A 398 37.93 -21.58 7.67
N THR A 399 38.44 -20.61 8.40
CA THR A 399 38.50 -19.20 7.98
C THR A 399 39.26 -19.06 6.66
N THR A 400 40.34 -19.81 6.46
CA THR A 400 41.11 -19.85 5.19
C THR A 400 40.24 -20.34 4.02
N GLY A 401 39.38 -21.33 4.24
CA GLY A 401 38.40 -21.81 3.24
C GLY A 401 37.41 -20.71 2.84
N ALA A 402 36.89 -19.94 3.81
CA ALA A 402 35.98 -18.80 3.55
C ALA A 402 36.68 -17.65 2.78
N ILE A 403 37.98 -17.37 3.10
CA ILE A 403 38.79 -16.39 2.37
C ILE A 403 38.98 -16.81 0.91
N ARG A 404 39.29 -18.09 0.67
CA ARG A 404 39.46 -18.63 -0.67
C ARG A 404 38.18 -18.59 -1.46
N TRP A 405 37.06 -18.95 -0.86
CA TRP A 405 35.74 -18.85 -1.46
C TRP A 405 35.42 -17.40 -1.87
N ALA A 406 35.64 -16.42 -0.99
CA ALA A 406 35.44 -15.00 -1.29
C ALA A 406 36.31 -14.53 -2.47
N PHE A 407 37.55 -15.00 -2.55
CA PHE A 407 38.45 -14.68 -3.66
C PHE A 407 37.99 -15.33 -4.99
N GLU A 408 37.59 -16.59 -4.96
CA GLU A 408 37.05 -17.26 -6.15
C GLU A 408 35.82 -16.56 -6.68
N LEU A 409 34.92 -16.12 -5.80
CA LEU A 409 33.74 -15.31 -6.18
C LEU A 409 34.14 -13.96 -6.76
N PHE A 410 35.13 -13.26 -6.21
CA PHE A 410 35.61 -12.01 -6.77
C PHE A 410 36.08 -12.22 -8.21
N VAL A 411 36.92 -13.19 -8.45
CA VAL A 411 37.45 -13.49 -9.80
C VAL A 411 36.32 -13.87 -10.75
N ASP A 412 35.40 -14.67 -10.28
CA ASP A 412 34.29 -15.15 -11.09
C ASP A 412 33.38 -13.99 -11.55
N MET A 413 32.88 -13.18 -10.59
CA MET A 413 31.90 -12.13 -10.86
C MET A 413 32.48 -10.88 -11.52
N PHE A 414 33.69 -10.47 -11.11
CA PHE A 414 34.24 -9.18 -11.54
C PHE A 414 35.27 -9.28 -12.67
N THR A 415 35.79 -10.50 -12.90
CA THR A 415 36.77 -10.74 -13.97
C THR A 415 36.18 -11.64 -15.04
N THR A 416 35.82 -12.89 -14.70
CA THR A 416 35.51 -13.96 -15.67
C THR A 416 34.16 -13.71 -16.35
N GLU A 417 33.12 -13.42 -15.59
CA GLU A 417 31.77 -13.12 -16.16
C GLU A 417 31.79 -11.85 -17.02
N VAL A 418 32.55 -10.83 -16.61
CA VAL A 418 32.70 -9.60 -17.39
C VAL A 418 33.46 -9.86 -18.70
N GLN A 419 34.49 -10.68 -18.65
CA GLN A 419 35.23 -11.11 -19.87
C GLN A 419 34.34 -11.93 -20.81
N ALA A 420 33.49 -12.81 -20.26
CA ALA A 420 32.53 -13.58 -21.05
C ALA A 420 31.49 -12.67 -21.71
N LEU A 421 31.00 -11.64 -21.01
CA LEU A 421 30.08 -10.65 -21.56
C LEU A 421 30.72 -9.85 -22.71
N ILE A 422 31.98 -9.43 -22.56
CA ILE A 422 32.74 -8.73 -23.62
C ILE A 422 32.97 -9.64 -24.82
N ALA A 423 33.25 -10.94 -24.59
CA ALA A 423 33.44 -11.90 -25.66
C ALA A 423 32.11 -12.18 -26.44
N ALA A 424 30.99 -12.17 -25.73
CA ALA A 424 29.67 -12.31 -26.34
C ALA A 424 29.25 -11.05 -27.13
N HIS A 425 29.67 -9.86 -26.66
CA HIS A 425 29.35 -8.56 -27.26
C HIS A 425 30.63 -7.72 -27.43
N PRO A 426 31.40 -7.92 -28.50
CA PRO A 426 32.61 -7.13 -28.77
C PRO A 426 32.31 -5.63 -28.90
N ILE A 427 33.34 -4.79 -28.65
CA ILE A 427 33.18 -3.33 -28.63
C ILE A 427 32.75 -2.72 -29.97
N ASP A 428 33.08 -3.40 -31.05
CA ASP A 428 32.77 -3.03 -32.43
C ASP A 428 31.51 -3.69 -32.98
N GLU A 429 30.75 -4.41 -32.15
CA GLU A 429 29.47 -4.99 -32.56
C GLU A 429 28.46 -3.90 -32.88
N VAL A 430 27.82 -4.03 -34.04
CA VAL A 430 26.73 -3.15 -34.51
C VAL A 430 25.52 -3.99 -34.90
N ASP A 431 24.33 -3.42 -34.77
CA ASP A 431 23.09 -4.07 -35.23
C ASP A 431 22.91 -3.96 -36.75
N GLU A 432 21.81 -4.47 -37.29
CA GLU A 432 21.44 -4.44 -38.70
C GLU A 432 21.29 -3.02 -39.28
N PHE A 433 21.12 -2.00 -38.41
CA PHE A 433 21.02 -0.58 -38.75
C PHE A 433 22.35 0.17 -38.56
N GLY A 434 23.43 -0.51 -38.17
CA GLY A 434 24.74 0.08 -37.92
C GLY A 434 24.86 0.81 -36.57
N ILE A 435 23.92 0.60 -35.64
CA ILE A 435 23.97 1.20 -34.31
C ILE A 435 24.86 0.33 -33.41
N PRO A 436 25.88 0.91 -32.73
CA PRO A 436 26.75 0.14 -31.86
C PRO A 436 25.97 -0.52 -30.70
N PHE A 437 26.27 -1.79 -30.39
CA PHE A 437 25.66 -2.49 -29.27
C PHE A 437 25.87 -1.74 -27.95
N TRP A 438 27.09 -1.23 -27.75
CA TRP A 438 27.45 -0.42 -26.58
C TRP A 438 27.14 1.05 -26.81
N SER A 439 25.85 1.39 -26.82
CA SER A 439 25.37 2.76 -27.01
C SER A 439 24.22 3.10 -26.05
N GLY A 440 23.91 4.38 -25.91
CA GLY A 440 22.85 4.86 -25.01
C GLY A 440 23.10 4.51 -23.55
N SER A 441 22.23 3.71 -22.93
CA SER A 441 22.37 3.27 -21.55
C SER A 441 23.32 2.08 -21.36
N ARG A 442 23.73 1.37 -22.42
CA ARG A 442 24.65 0.22 -22.34
C ARG A 442 26.09 0.69 -22.28
N LYS A 443 26.69 0.64 -21.09
CA LYS A 443 28.09 1.01 -20.88
C LYS A 443 29.00 -0.18 -21.07
N PHE A 444 30.12 0.00 -21.82
CA PHE A 444 31.12 -1.05 -22.00
C PHE A 444 31.86 -1.32 -20.70
N PRO A 445 31.88 -2.57 -20.18
CA PRO A 445 32.51 -2.88 -18.91
C PRO A 445 34.02 -3.10 -19.06
N LEU A 446 34.77 -2.78 -17.99
CA LEU A 446 36.18 -3.08 -17.86
C LEU A 446 36.40 -4.11 -16.75
N PRO A 447 36.86 -5.34 -17.06
CA PRO A 447 37.06 -6.38 -16.03
C PRO A 447 37.99 -5.92 -14.92
N ALA A 448 37.62 -6.19 -13.67
CA ALA A 448 38.49 -5.90 -12.55
C ALA A 448 39.51 -7.07 -12.35
N ALA A 449 40.80 -6.80 -12.51
CA ALA A 449 41.82 -7.70 -12.07
C ALA A 449 42.01 -7.58 -10.55
N PHE A 450 41.99 -8.71 -9.84
CA PHE A 450 42.22 -8.69 -8.38
C PHE A 450 43.59 -8.15 -8.04
N ASP A 451 43.63 -7.17 -7.14
CA ASP A 451 44.87 -6.57 -6.63
C ASP A 451 44.85 -6.59 -5.10
N PHE A 452 45.81 -7.28 -4.51
CA PHE A 452 45.97 -7.36 -3.06
C PHE A 452 46.24 -6.02 -2.38
N TYR A 453 46.81 -5.06 -3.10
CA TYR A 453 47.07 -3.70 -2.57
C TYR A 453 45.91 -2.75 -2.73
N ASN A 454 44.85 -3.17 -3.42
CA ASN A 454 43.62 -2.39 -3.54
C ASN A 454 42.72 -2.62 -2.33
N GLU A 455 42.53 -1.58 -1.51
CA GLU A 455 41.76 -1.67 -0.27
C GLU A 455 40.29 -2.03 -0.51
N GLU A 456 39.71 -1.64 -1.63
CA GLU A 456 38.32 -1.97 -1.98
C GLU A 456 38.18 -3.49 -2.30
N HIS A 457 39.13 -4.06 -3.04
CA HIS A 457 39.19 -5.51 -3.31
C HIS A 457 39.36 -6.30 -2.01
N MET A 458 40.24 -5.84 -1.14
CA MET A 458 40.48 -6.48 0.15
C MET A 458 39.27 -6.32 1.10
N SER A 459 38.57 -5.20 1.07
CA SER A 459 37.34 -5.01 1.82
C SER A 459 36.23 -5.97 1.38
N PHE A 460 36.12 -6.24 0.07
CA PHE A 460 35.21 -7.26 -0.44
C PHE A 460 35.55 -8.65 0.10
N ILE A 461 36.81 -9.09 0.01
CA ILE A 461 37.25 -10.38 0.55
C ILE A 461 36.90 -10.49 2.04
N ARG A 462 37.23 -9.45 2.80
CA ARG A 462 36.98 -9.35 4.24
C ARG A 462 35.50 -9.48 4.59
N ALA A 463 34.68 -8.70 3.92
CA ALA A 463 33.23 -8.68 4.14
C ALA A 463 32.58 -10.03 3.77
N MET A 464 32.90 -10.57 2.59
CA MET A 464 32.39 -11.85 2.10
C MET A 464 32.81 -13.02 3.01
N ALA A 465 34.08 -13.11 3.35
CA ALA A 465 34.57 -14.18 4.23
C ALA A 465 33.97 -14.11 5.65
N THR A 466 33.74 -12.88 6.17
CA THR A 466 33.09 -12.70 7.48
C THR A 466 31.66 -13.24 7.45
N GLN A 467 30.87 -12.91 6.43
CA GLN A 467 29.48 -13.41 6.33
C GLN A 467 29.44 -14.92 6.11
N GLN A 468 30.36 -15.45 5.32
CA GLN A 468 30.47 -16.90 5.10
C GLN A 468 30.84 -17.66 6.39
N CYS A 469 31.78 -17.14 7.17
CA CYS A 469 32.09 -17.69 8.49
C CYS A 469 30.86 -17.68 9.41
N ARG A 470 30.10 -16.60 9.40
CA ARG A 470 28.86 -16.48 10.18
C ARG A 470 27.81 -17.51 9.74
N SER A 471 27.57 -17.69 8.43
CA SER A 471 26.65 -18.72 7.93
C SER A 471 27.03 -20.13 8.28
N LEU A 472 28.34 -20.41 8.39
CA LEU A 472 28.89 -21.74 8.73
C LEU A 472 29.16 -21.94 10.22
N GLY A 473 28.95 -20.90 11.06
CA GLY A 473 29.28 -20.96 12.49
C GLY A 473 30.82 -21.06 12.78
N ILE A 474 31.67 -20.56 11.87
CA ILE A 474 33.12 -20.53 12.02
C ILE A 474 33.52 -19.24 12.75
N ASP A 475 34.45 -19.37 13.73
CA ASP A 475 35.01 -18.20 14.42
C ASP A 475 35.88 -17.37 13.47
N SER A 476 35.49 -16.12 13.25
CA SER A 476 36.18 -15.17 12.39
C SER A 476 37.21 -14.28 13.11
N SER A 477 37.52 -14.54 14.38
CA SER A 477 38.43 -13.72 15.19
C SER A 477 39.86 -13.63 14.63
N GLN A 478 40.31 -14.63 13.87
CA GLN A 478 41.63 -14.70 13.24
C GLN A 478 41.63 -14.25 11.76
N LEU A 479 40.50 -13.81 11.22
CA LEU A 479 40.31 -13.53 9.78
C LEU A 479 41.39 -12.59 9.20
N GLU A 480 41.66 -11.47 9.87
CA GLU A 480 42.63 -10.47 9.41
C GLU A 480 44.07 -11.05 9.33
N ARG A 481 44.43 -11.89 10.29
CA ARG A 481 45.74 -12.54 10.31
C ARG A 481 45.87 -13.55 9.18
N GLU A 482 44.82 -14.31 8.94
CA GLU A 482 44.82 -15.36 7.91
C GLU A 482 44.76 -14.77 6.49
N ILE A 483 44.06 -13.63 6.29
CA ILE A 483 44.09 -12.90 5.03
C ILE A 483 45.52 -12.53 4.63
N GLN A 484 46.33 -12.02 5.58
CA GLN A 484 47.71 -11.63 5.30
C GLN A 484 48.60 -12.84 4.97
N GLY A 485 48.28 -14.03 5.48
CA GLY A 485 49.02 -15.28 5.22
C GLY A 485 48.55 -16.03 3.97
N THR A 486 47.40 -15.68 3.41
CA THR A 486 46.79 -16.43 2.31
C THR A 486 47.42 -16.08 0.98
N LYS A 487 47.82 -17.11 0.20
CA LYS A 487 48.22 -16.93 -1.20
C LYS A 487 47.01 -17.02 -2.11
N PHE A 488 46.73 -15.92 -2.78
CA PHE A 488 45.64 -15.83 -3.77
C PHE A 488 46.13 -16.44 -5.09
N VAL A 489 45.59 -17.62 -5.45
CA VAL A 489 45.91 -18.31 -6.70
C VAL A 489 44.64 -18.33 -7.57
N HIS A 490 44.76 -17.86 -8.80
CA HIS A 490 43.63 -17.81 -9.74
C HIS A 490 42.93 -19.17 -9.85
N PRO A 491 41.62 -19.24 -9.63
CA PRO A 491 40.85 -20.47 -9.75
C PRO A 491 40.82 -20.94 -11.22
N LYS A 492 40.62 -22.23 -11.44
CA LYS A 492 40.35 -22.75 -12.77
C LYS A 492 38.93 -22.32 -13.19
N SER A 493 38.79 -21.73 -14.37
CA SER A 493 37.49 -21.32 -14.89
C SER A 493 36.52 -22.49 -14.96
N MET A 494 35.29 -22.24 -14.50
CA MET A 494 34.17 -23.20 -14.55
C MET A 494 33.12 -22.82 -15.61
N VAL A 495 33.32 -21.70 -16.33
CA VAL A 495 32.35 -21.10 -17.24
C VAL A 495 32.03 -22.01 -18.43
N ASP A 496 33.02 -22.76 -18.94
CA ASP A 496 32.88 -23.56 -20.15
C ASP A 496 32.34 -25.00 -19.91
N ARG A 497 32.02 -25.36 -18.66
CA ARG A 497 31.54 -26.72 -18.35
C ARG A 497 30.07 -26.88 -18.60
N SER A 498 29.66 -28.05 -19.11
CA SER A 498 28.25 -28.42 -19.25
C SER A 498 27.59 -28.69 -17.88
N GLN A 499 26.24 -28.67 -17.85
CA GLN A 499 25.48 -28.98 -16.63
C GLN A 499 25.78 -30.43 -16.14
N ASP A 500 25.88 -31.38 -17.07
CA ASP A 500 26.17 -32.77 -16.73
C ASP A 500 27.57 -32.97 -16.16
N GLU A 501 28.59 -32.26 -16.68
CA GLU A 501 29.94 -32.24 -16.12
C GLU A 501 29.94 -31.65 -14.71
N MET A 502 29.20 -30.59 -14.48
CA MET A 502 29.07 -29.94 -13.18
C MET A 502 28.39 -30.86 -12.17
N LYS A 503 27.28 -31.53 -12.59
CA LYS A 503 26.62 -32.54 -11.76
C LYS A 503 27.56 -33.67 -11.36
N SER A 504 28.34 -34.20 -12.31
CA SER A 504 29.30 -35.28 -12.05
C SER A 504 30.37 -34.87 -11.05
N LEU A 505 30.87 -33.64 -11.16
CA LEU A 505 31.86 -33.08 -10.22
C LEU A 505 31.28 -32.89 -8.82
N LEU A 506 30.02 -32.39 -8.72
CA LEU A 506 29.32 -32.23 -7.45
C LEU A 506 29.09 -33.57 -6.75
N ILE A 507 28.62 -34.59 -7.47
CA ILE A 507 28.46 -35.95 -6.93
C ILE A 507 29.77 -36.46 -6.36
N ALA A 508 30.88 -36.32 -7.11
CA ALA A 508 32.19 -36.76 -6.63
C ALA A 508 32.65 -35.99 -5.39
N LYS A 509 32.38 -34.69 -5.31
CA LYS A 509 32.74 -33.84 -4.16
C LYS A 509 31.86 -34.14 -2.94
N LEU A 510 30.56 -34.29 -3.11
CA LEU A 510 29.64 -34.65 -2.03
C LEU A 510 29.94 -36.03 -1.46
N ALA A 511 30.27 -37.02 -2.32
CA ALA A 511 30.64 -38.37 -1.91
C ALA A 511 32.00 -38.41 -1.17
N ALA A 512 32.86 -37.40 -1.33
CA ALA A 512 34.15 -37.32 -0.65
C ALA A 512 34.06 -36.68 0.76
N LEU A 513 32.90 -36.13 1.14
CA LEU A 513 32.69 -35.54 2.47
C LEU A 513 32.56 -36.67 3.53
N ASP A 514 33.22 -36.51 4.65
CA ASP A 514 33.03 -37.42 5.77
C ASP A 514 31.74 -37.05 6.56
N ARG A 515 31.17 -38.09 7.20
CA ARG A 515 29.91 -37.96 7.93
C ARG A 515 29.97 -36.93 9.07
N LYS A 516 31.09 -36.81 9.75
CA LYS A 516 31.29 -35.89 10.86
C LYS A 516 31.28 -34.44 10.38
N SER A 517 31.90 -34.17 9.23
CA SER A 517 31.87 -32.85 8.58
C SER A 517 30.46 -32.47 8.16
N ILE A 518 29.68 -33.41 7.62
CA ILE A 518 28.28 -33.19 7.25
C ILE A 518 27.45 -32.83 8.48
N GLU A 519 27.46 -33.64 9.54
CA GLU A 519 26.74 -33.42 10.78
C GLU A 519 27.12 -32.08 11.45
N SER A 520 28.43 -31.78 11.50
CA SER A 520 28.93 -30.50 12.05
C SER A 520 28.41 -29.29 11.25
N THR A 521 28.47 -29.35 9.92
CA THR A 521 28.04 -28.27 9.05
C THR A 521 26.52 -28.08 9.17
N LEU A 522 25.73 -29.15 9.13
CA LEU A 522 24.27 -29.07 9.26
C LEU A 522 23.82 -28.44 10.59
N SER A 523 24.54 -28.73 11.68
CA SER A 523 24.21 -28.17 13.00
C SER A 523 24.54 -26.69 13.16
N SER A 524 25.48 -26.16 12.37
CA SER A 524 25.95 -24.77 12.47
C SER A 524 25.44 -23.86 11.35
N LEU A 525 24.90 -24.44 10.27
CA LEU A 525 24.51 -23.71 9.08
C LEU A 525 23.31 -22.77 9.34
N GLN A 526 23.50 -21.47 9.12
CA GLN A 526 22.51 -20.43 9.38
C GLN A 526 22.30 -19.55 8.16
N GLU A 527 21.04 -19.39 7.75
CA GLU A 527 20.62 -18.42 6.75
C GLU A 527 20.69 -17.02 7.32
N GLN A 528 21.08 -16.04 6.49
CA GLN A 528 21.13 -14.65 6.88
C GLN A 528 20.17 -13.85 6.02
N TYR A 529 19.42 -12.96 6.66
CA TYR A 529 18.52 -12.01 6.01
C TYR A 529 19.17 -10.62 6.02
N PHE A 530 19.03 -9.90 4.93
CA PHE A 530 19.63 -8.57 4.82
C PHE A 530 19.05 -7.62 5.87
N GLU A 531 19.93 -7.09 6.75
CA GLU A 531 19.57 -6.13 7.79
C GLU A 531 20.31 -4.81 7.55
N LYS A 532 19.54 -3.73 7.41
CA LYS A 532 20.05 -2.40 7.08
C LYS A 532 20.40 -1.53 8.29
N ASP A 533 19.78 -1.80 9.45
CA ASP A 533 19.82 -0.92 10.62
C ASP A 533 20.78 -1.39 11.72
N GLU A 534 21.37 -2.58 11.56
CA GLU A 534 22.34 -3.16 12.50
C GLU A 534 23.77 -3.16 11.93
N PRO A 535 24.58 -2.10 12.20
CA PRO A 535 25.93 -1.98 11.63
C PRO A 535 26.89 -3.10 12.03
N SER A 536 26.70 -3.73 13.20
CA SER A 536 27.57 -4.80 13.69
C SER A 536 27.50 -6.06 12.81
N LEU A 537 26.44 -6.23 12.03
CA LEU A 537 26.30 -7.32 11.08
C LEU A 537 27.15 -7.14 9.82
N GLY A 538 27.46 -5.89 9.41
CA GLY A 538 28.27 -5.59 8.23
C GLY A 538 27.57 -5.85 6.88
N HIS A 539 26.25 -6.05 6.86
CA HIS A 539 25.49 -6.35 5.63
C HIS A 539 25.53 -5.19 4.64
N VAL A 540 25.29 -3.94 5.14
CA VAL A 540 25.36 -2.72 4.32
C VAL A 540 26.76 -2.50 3.77
N ASP A 541 27.80 -2.80 4.55
CA ASP A 541 29.19 -2.62 4.14
C ASP A 541 29.59 -3.61 3.02
N LEU A 542 29.09 -4.85 3.10
CA LEU A 542 29.27 -5.84 2.02
C LEU A 542 28.56 -5.38 0.74
N VAL A 543 27.30 -4.98 0.83
CA VAL A 543 26.54 -4.49 -0.33
C VAL A 543 27.22 -3.26 -0.93
N ALA A 544 27.74 -2.35 -0.09
CA ALA A 544 28.40 -1.14 -0.54
C ALA A 544 29.67 -1.44 -1.34
N VAL A 545 30.53 -2.30 -0.83
CA VAL A 545 31.79 -2.63 -1.52
C VAL A 545 31.55 -3.40 -2.81
N ALA A 546 30.61 -4.36 -2.82
CA ALA A 546 30.25 -5.13 -4.02
C ALA A 546 29.64 -4.22 -5.11
N ALA A 547 28.72 -3.34 -4.73
CA ALA A 547 28.10 -2.37 -5.63
C ALA A 547 29.12 -1.39 -6.22
N ASN A 548 30.05 -0.89 -5.41
CA ASN A 548 31.04 0.10 -5.83
C ASN A 548 32.09 -0.49 -6.78
N ILE A 549 32.55 -1.73 -6.55
CA ILE A 549 33.41 -2.44 -7.50
C ILE A 549 32.68 -2.57 -8.84
N ARG A 550 31.41 -2.97 -8.84
CA ARG A 550 30.60 -3.08 -10.05
C ARG A 550 30.39 -1.71 -10.72
N CYS A 551 30.16 -0.64 -9.97
CA CYS A 551 30.09 0.72 -10.51
C CYS A 551 31.34 1.08 -11.29
N ARG A 552 32.53 0.77 -10.75
CA ARG A 552 33.81 1.06 -11.42
C ARG A 552 33.98 0.26 -12.71
N ILE A 553 33.56 -1.01 -12.74
CA ILE A 553 33.59 -1.85 -13.92
C ILE A 553 32.82 -1.20 -15.08
N TYR A 554 31.66 -0.60 -14.81
CA TYR A 554 30.83 0.04 -15.82
C TYR A 554 31.02 1.56 -15.93
N GLY A 555 32.05 2.13 -15.30
CA GLY A 555 32.31 3.58 -15.32
C GLY A 555 31.15 4.41 -14.72
N ILE A 556 30.48 3.86 -13.72
CA ILE A 556 29.42 4.52 -12.94
C ILE A 556 30.07 5.13 -11.70
N ARG A 557 29.57 6.31 -11.28
CA ARG A 557 30.08 6.95 -10.05
C ARG A 557 29.71 6.10 -8.83
N PRO A 558 30.68 5.70 -7.99
CA PRO A 558 30.40 5.01 -6.74
C PRO A 558 29.53 5.85 -5.80
N VAL A 559 28.79 5.19 -4.93
CA VAL A 559 27.90 5.78 -3.93
C VAL A 559 28.44 5.57 -2.52
N ASP A 560 28.08 6.45 -1.60
CA ASP A 560 28.46 6.32 -0.20
C ASP A 560 27.61 5.26 0.54
N ARG A 561 28.06 4.92 1.77
CA ARG A 561 27.40 3.92 2.59
C ARG A 561 25.93 4.26 2.92
N MET A 562 25.64 5.57 3.12
CA MET A 562 24.29 6.00 3.47
C MET A 562 23.33 5.85 2.28
N ASP A 563 23.80 6.20 1.08
CA ASP A 563 23.04 6.00 -0.16
C ASP A 563 22.80 4.51 -0.42
N VAL A 564 23.82 3.67 -0.19
CA VAL A 564 23.66 2.20 -0.29
C VAL A 564 22.61 1.69 0.70
N GLN A 565 22.67 2.11 1.96
CA GLN A 565 21.69 1.74 2.98
C GLN A 565 20.27 2.13 2.56
N ARG A 566 20.12 3.34 2.01
CA ARG A 566 18.84 3.86 1.51
C ARG A 566 18.31 3.02 0.34
N ILE A 567 19.14 2.75 -0.66
CA ILE A 567 18.75 2.03 -1.88
C ILE A 567 18.48 0.55 -1.56
N ALA A 568 19.44 -0.13 -0.91
CA ALA A 568 19.33 -1.54 -0.55
C ALA A 568 18.19 -1.81 0.44
N GLY A 569 17.93 -0.87 1.33
CA GLY A 569 16.83 -0.93 2.29
C GLY A 569 15.45 -0.62 1.69
N ASN A 570 15.37 -0.33 0.38
CA ASN A 570 14.14 0.17 -0.28
C ASN A 570 13.51 1.33 0.50
N ILE A 571 14.37 2.16 1.12
CA ILE A 571 13.89 3.31 1.89
C ILE A 571 13.39 4.37 0.91
N ILE A 572 12.10 4.39 0.68
CA ILE A 572 11.44 5.48 -0.04
C ILE A 572 11.52 6.71 0.88
N PRO A 573 12.13 7.81 0.42
CA PRO A 573 12.18 9.02 1.23
C PRO A 573 10.75 9.48 1.54
N ALA A 574 10.35 9.41 2.80
CA ALA A 574 9.10 9.97 3.26
C ALA A 574 9.39 11.25 4.05
N LEU A 575 8.92 12.38 3.53
CA LEU A 575 9.05 13.66 4.19
C LEU A 575 7.90 13.87 5.17
N ALA A 576 8.20 14.25 6.40
CA ALA A 576 7.18 14.54 7.41
C ALA A 576 6.18 15.61 6.94
N THR A 577 6.65 16.59 6.14
CA THR A 577 5.79 17.61 5.56
C THR A 577 4.81 17.06 4.53
N THR A 578 5.26 16.25 3.56
CA THR A 578 4.37 15.61 2.59
C THR A 578 3.36 14.69 3.28
N THR A 579 3.82 13.94 4.27
CA THR A 579 3.00 13.05 5.08
C THR A 579 1.88 13.81 5.79
N ALA A 580 2.20 14.94 6.41
CA ALA A 580 1.22 15.74 7.14
C ALA A 580 0.21 16.43 6.20
N VAL A 581 0.63 16.86 4.99
CA VAL A 581 -0.29 17.38 3.96
C VAL A 581 -1.29 16.30 3.55
N VAL A 582 -0.79 15.13 3.15
CA VAL A 582 -1.62 14.00 2.72
C VAL A 582 -2.59 13.56 3.82
N ALA A 583 -2.11 13.40 5.06
CA ALA A 583 -2.97 13.04 6.18
C ALA A 583 -4.04 14.11 6.48
N GLY A 584 -3.72 15.39 6.30
CA GLY A 584 -4.69 16.47 6.41
C GLY A 584 -5.79 16.39 5.34
N LEU A 585 -5.40 16.12 4.09
CA LEU A 585 -6.34 15.97 2.97
C LEU A 585 -7.27 14.76 3.17
N VAL A 586 -6.74 13.60 3.58
CA VAL A 586 -7.54 12.40 3.91
C VAL A 586 -8.51 12.69 5.07
N SER A 587 -8.05 13.43 6.08
CA SER A 587 -8.92 13.80 7.22
C SER A 587 -10.10 14.67 6.80
N LEU A 588 -9.93 15.54 5.79
CA LEU A 588 -11.01 16.32 5.20
C LEU A 588 -12.00 15.44 4.43
N GLU A 589 -11.49 14.49 3.65
CA GLU A 589 -12.33 13.54 2.92
C GLU A 589 -13.11 12.61 3.88
N LEU A 590 -12.52 12.24 5.05
CA LEU A 590 -13.24 11.51 6.09
C LEU A 590 -14.45 12.32 6.59
N VAL A 591 -14.28 13.61 6.87
CA VAL A 591 -15.42 14.47 7.30
C VAL A 591 -16.53 14.51 6.27
N LYS A 592 -16.18 14.60 4.97
CA LYS A 592 -17.15 14.55 3.87
C LYS A 592 -17.87 13.20 3.78
N SER A 593 -17.09 12.11 3.93
CA SER A 593 -17.64 10.75 3.93
C SER A 593 -18.66 10.56 5.06
N VAL A 594 -18.34 11.02 6.27
CA VAL A 594 -19.26 10.99 7.41
C VAL A 594 -20.52 11.78 7.14
N ALA A 595 -20.40 13.00 6.58
CA ALA A 595 -21.56 13.82 6.24
C ALA A 595 -22.51 13.14 5.24
N VAL A 596 -21.97 12.38 4.28
CA VAL A 596 -22.76 11.60 3.32
C VAL A 596 -23.35 10.35 3.95
N LEU A 597 -22.57 9.59 4.73
CA LEU A 597 -23.02 8.36 5.39
C LEU A 597 -24.15 8.61 6.39
N GLU A 598 -24.10 9.72 7.11
CA GLU A 598 -25.13 10.15 8.06
C GLU A 598 -26.34 10.84 7.36
N GLY A 599 -26.35 10.91 6.04
CA GLY A 599 -27.45 11.51 5.28
C GLY A 599 -27.57 13.03 5.38
N MET A 600 -26.54 13.70 5.89
CA MET A 600 -26.49 15.18 5.96
C MET A 600 -26.22 15.81 4.60
N ARG A 601 -25.75 15.01 3.67
CA ARG A 601 -25.46 15.38 2.28
C ARG A 601 -25.97 14.31 1.32
N ASP A 602 -26.38 14.76 0.14
CA ASP A 602 -26.68 13.87 -0.98
C ASP A 602 -25.41 13.08 -1.36
N GLN A 603 -25.57 11.81 -1.70
CA GLN A 603 -24.51 11.00 -2.26
C GLN A 603 -24.20 11.45 -3.70
N LYS A 604 -23.26 12.39 -3.85
CA LYS A 604 -22.83 12.97 -5.13
C LYS A 604 -21.32 12.90 -5.26
N LEU A 605 -20.84 12.61 -6.46
CA LEU A 605 -19.41 12.52 -6.77
C LEU A 605 -18.68 13.85 -6.54
N GLU A 606 -19.35 14.95 -6.86
CA GLU A 606 -18.86 16.33 -6.74
C GLU A 606 -18.44 16.74 -5.32
N ILE A 607 -18.86 15.99 -4.29
CA ILE A 607 -18.48 16.25 -2.88
C ILE A 607 -17.04 15.85 -2.63
N PHE A 608 -16.57 14.74 -3.25
CA PHE A 608 -15.29 14.13 -2.98
C PHE A 608 -14.20 14.64 -3.91
N ARG A 609 -12.95 14.62 -3.41
CA ARG A 609 -11.76 14.99 -4.19
C ARG A 609 -10.65 13.97 -3.97
N ASN A 610 -10.10 13.47 -5.06
CA ASN A 610 -8.78 12.89 -5.08
C ASN A 610 -7.78 14.03 -5.15
N ALA A 611 -6.70 13.96 -4.37
CA ALA A 611 -5.68 14.98 -4.37
C ALA A 611 -4.33 14.42 -4.84
N PHE A 612 -3.62 15.23 -5.60
CA PHE A 612 -2.25 14.99 -6.06
C PHE A 612 -1.38 16.14 -5.59
N VAL A 613 -0.32 15.79 -4.90
CA VAL A 613 0.56 16.75 -4.23
C VAL A 613 1.97 16.65 -4.82
N ASN A 614 2.54 17.79 -5.21
CA ASN A 614 3.96 17.88 -5.53
C ASN A 614 4.56 19.10 -4.82
N LEU A 615 5.08 18.90 -3.64
CA LEU A 615 5.57 19.97 -2.78
C LEU A 615 6.91 20.55 -3.24
N ALA A 616 7.64 19.87 -4.14
CA ALA A 616 8.81 20.47 -4.79
C ALA A 616 8.40 21.68 -5.64
N LEU A 617 7.23 21.62 -6.28
CA LEU A 617 6.66 22.66 -7.15
C LEU A 617 5.54 23.48 -6.46
N PRO A 618 5.40 23.53 -5.15
CA PRO A 618 4.26 23.87 -4.30
C PRO A 618 2.88 23.69 -5.00
N GLU A 619 2.63 22.52 -5.52
CA GLU A 619 1.43 22.20 -6.27
C GLU A 619 0.55 21.21 -5.48
N VAL A 620 -0.73 21.54 -5.35
CA VAL A 620 -1.79 20.65 -4.85
C VAL A 620 -2.93 20.69 -5.86
N SER A 621 -3.12 19.61 -6.57
CA SER A 621 -4.17 19.47 -7.59
C SER A 621 -5.27 18.57 -7.07
N PHE A 622 -6.52 18.90 -7.43
CA PHE A 622 -7.70 18.14 -7.05
C PHE A 622 -8.43 17.65 -8.29
N ALA A 623 -8.92 16.40 -8.24
CA ALA A 623 -9.77 15.81 -9.25
C ALA A 623 -11.00 15.18 -8.60
N GLU A 624 -12.12 15.13 -9.29
CA GLU A 624 -13.24 14.29 -8.87
C GLU A 624 -12.84 12.81 -9.00
N PRO A 625 -13.26 11.95 -8.05
CA PRO A 625 -13.08 10.53 -8.21
C PRO A 625 -13.74 10.01 -9.48
N VAL A 626 -13.19 8.96 -10.08
CA VAL A 626 -13.80 8.30 -11.22
C VAL A 626 -15.11 7.61 -10.76
N PRO A 627 -16.23 7.78 -11.48
CA PRO A 627 -17.49 7.14 -11.12
C PRO A 627 -17.39 5.62 -11.24
N ALA A 628 -18.14 4.89 -10.42
CA ALA A 628 -18.26 3.44 -10.52
C ALA A 628 -18.72 3.04 -11.93
N GLU A 629 -18.10 2.00 -12.49
CA GLU A 629 -18.54 1.41 -13.74
C GLU A 629 -19.91 0.77 -13.58
N PHE A 630 -20.78 0.96 -14.54
CA PHE A 630 -22.09 0.30 -14.57
C PHE A 630 -22.09 -0.80 -15.62
N PHE A 631 -22.60 -1.96 -15.26
CA PHE A 631 -22.84 -3.05 -16.21
C PHE A 631 -24.26 -3.61 -16.05
N VAL A 632 -24.78 -4.22 -17.10
CA VAL A 632 -26.17 -4.65 -17.18
C VAL A 632 -26.22 -6.16 -17.33
N ALA A 633 -27.02 -6.84 -16.50
CA ALA A 633 -27.33 -8.24 -16.64
C ALA A 633 -28.85 -8.44 -16.62
N GLY A 634 -29.41 -8.96 -17.67
CA GLY A 634 -30.85 -9.03 -17.88
C GLY A 634 -31.52 -7.66 -17.84
N SER A 635 -32.40 -7.43 -16.88
CA SER A 635 -33.06 -6.13 -16.66
C SER A 635 -32.48 -5.30 -15.52
N GLU A 636 -31.41 -5.77 -14.88
CA GLU A 636 -30.81 -5.15 -13.70
C GLU A 636 -29.49 -4.47 -14.05
N THR A 637 -29.21 -3.36 -13.37
CA THR A 637 -27.95 -2.62 -13.51
C THR A 637 -27.14 -2.78 -12.21
N PHE A 638 -25.85 -3.04 -12.33
CA PHE A 638 -24.94 -3.29 -11.24
C PHE A 638 -23.68 -2.42 -11.34
N THR A 639 -23.01 -2.31 -10.21
CA THR A 639 -21.65 -1.78 -10.06
C THR A 639 -20.75 -2.86 -9.44
N PRO A 640 -19.42 -2.70 -9.45
CA PRO A 640 -18.52 -3.61 -8.72
C PRO A 640 -18.79 -3.71 -7.20
N TRP A 641 -19.55 -2.77 -6.64
CA TRP A 641 -19.94 -2.73 -5.24
C TRP A 641 -21.17 -3.60 -4.91
N ASP A 642 -21.80 -4.16 -5.91
CA ASP A 642 -23.02 -4.93 -5.74
C ASP A 642 -22.73 -6.43 -5.63
N VAL A 643 -23.66 -7.17 -5.04
CA VAL A 643 -23.64 -8.63 -4.95
C VAL A 643 -25.00 -9.22 -5.33
N VAL A 644 -25.01 -10.36 -5.97
CA VAL A 644 -26.23 -11.12 -6.26
C VAL A 644 -26.50 -12.08 -5.12
N SER A 645 -27.46 -11.78 -4.27
CA SER A 645 -27.86 -12.71 -3.20
C SER A 645 -28.78 -13.81 -3.74
N VAL A 646 -28.50 -15.05 -3.37
CA VAL A 646 -29.35 -16.22 -3.67
C VAL A 646 -29.95 -16.78 -2.38
N PRO A 647 -31.23 -17.23 -2.39
CA PRO A 647 -31.94 -17.64 -1.18
C PRO A 647 -31.63 -19.11 -0.77
N PHE A 648 -30.39 -19.52 -0.87
CA PHE A 648 -29.93 -20.86 -0.55
C PHE A 648 -28.72 -20.81 0.38
N GLY A 649 -28.62 -21.83 1.26
CA GLY A 649 -27.38 -22.11 1.98
C GLY A 649 -26.42 -22.98 1.16
N ILE A 650 -25.13 -22.95 1.50
CA ILE A 650 -24.07 -23.69 0.78
C ILE A 650 -24.36 -25.20 0.68
N ASP A 651 -24.98 -25.79 1.69
CA ASP A 651 -25.29 -27.22 1.72
C ASP A 651 -26.44 -27.60 0.80
N SER A 652 -27.35 -26.67 0.53
CA SER A 652 -28.53 -26.86 -0.30
C SER A 652 -28.39 -26.36 -1.73
N LEU A 653 -27.45 -25.44 -1.99
CA LEU A 653 -27.22 -24.86 -3.30
C LEU A 653 -26.37 -25.79 -4.16
N THR A 654 -26.97 -26.44 -5.14
CA THR A 654 -26.26 -27.17 -6.20
C THR A 654 -25.93 -26.21 -7.37
N ILE A 655 -24.89 -26.54 -8.16
CA ILE A 655 -24.57 -25.76 -9.36
C ILE A 655 -25.77 -25.70 -10.32
N LYS A 656 -26.51 -26.79 -10.43
CA LYS A 656 -27.77 -26.85 -11.21
C LYS A 656 -28.82 -25.86 -10.71
N ALA A 657 -29.00 -25.74 -9.39
CA ALA A 657 -29.96 -24.79 -8.80
C ALA A 657 -29.51 -23.35 -8.98
N LEU A 658 -28.21 -23.10 -8.86
CA LEU A 658 -27.58 -21.82 -9.13
C LEU A 658 -27.80 -21.40 -10.59
N SER A 659 -27.43 -22.27 -11.55
CA SER A 659 -27.60 -22.01 -12.98
C SER A 659 -29.05 -21.70 -13.34
N LYS A 660 -30.00 -22.50 -12.84
CA LYS A 660 -31.43 -22.25 -13.07
C LYS A 660 -31.90 -20.90 -12.47
N THR A 661 -31.35 -20.49 -11.34
CA THR A 661 -31.72 -19.23 -10.68
C THR A 661 -31.20 -18.04 -11.48
N LEU A 662 -29.94 -18.10 -11.95
CA LEU A 662 -29.32 -17.04 -12.76
C LEU A 662 -29.94 -16.98 -14.15
N GLU A 663 -30.22 -18.12 -14.79
CA GLU A 663 -30.95 -18.21 -16.07
C GLU A 663 -32.32 -17.53 -15.99
N LYS A 664 -33.09 -17.85 -14.93
CA LYS A 664 -34.42 -17.24 -14.73
C LYS A 664 -34.36 -15.74 -14.47
N ARG A 665 -33.31 -15.25 -13.78
CA ARG A 665 -33.20 -13.84 -13.38
C ARG A 665 -32.54 -12.98 -14.46
N PHE A 666 -31.50 -13.50 -15.10
CA PHE A 666 -30.63 -12.76 -16.00
C PHE A 666 -30.61 -13.28 -17.44
N GLY A 667 -31.20 -14.45 -17.70
CA GLY A 667 -31.10 -15.12 -19.01
C GLY A 667 -29.72 -15.71 -19.28
N ALA A 668 -28.93 -15.93 -18.23
CA ALA A 668 -27.52 -16.30 -18.32
C ALA A 668 -27.28 -17.72 -17.80
N GLN A 669 -26.52 -18.54 -18.56
CA GLN A 669 -26.14 -19.90 -18.20
C GLN A 669 -24.75 -19.90 -17.55
N VAL A 670 -24.57 -20.67 -16.50
CA VAL A 670 -23.32 -20.79 -15.76
C VAL A 670 -22.31 -21.62 -16.54
N GLN A 671 -21.17 -21.06 -16.86
CA GLN A 671 -20.01 -21.76 -17.42
C GLN A 671 -19.01 -22.21 -16.34
N SER A 672 -18.68 -21.31 -15.39
CA SER A 672 -17.77 -21.66 -14.31
C SER A 672 -18.18 -21.05 -13.00
N VAL A 673 -17.74 -21.66 -11.89
CA VAL A 673 -17.93 -21.18 -10.52
C VAL A 673 -16.62 -21.35 -9.76
N ALA A 674 -16.15 -20.28 -9.12
CA ALA A 674 -14.93 -20.28 -8.33
C ALA A 674 -15.13 -19.58 -6.98
N ILE A 675 -14.24 -19.86 -6.02
CA ILE A 675 -14.08 -19.12 -4.76
C ILE A 675 -12.62 -18.70 -4.69
N GLY A 676 -12.35 -17.38 -4.69
CA GLY A 676 -10.99 -16.88 -4.83
C GLY A 676 -10.33 -17.48 -6.08
N ASP A 677 -9.15 -18.07 -5.93
CA ASP A 677 -8.43 -18.71 -7.03
C ASP A 677 -8.83 -20.17 -7.28
N ARG A 678 -9.79 -20.70 -6.52
CA ARG A 678 -10.19 -22.12 -6.60
C ARG A 678 -11.39 -22.32 -7.51
N LEU A 679 -11.20 -23.10 -8.57
CA LEU A 679 -12.26 -23.51 -9.48
C LEU A 679 -13.07 -24.64 -8.90
N LEU A 680 -14.35 -24.39 -8.55
CA LEU A 680 -15.27 -25.39 -8.05
C LEU A 680 -15.95 -26.19 -9.19
N TYR A 681 -16.35 -25.48 -10.24
CA TYR A 681 -17.03 -26.02 -11.40
C TYR A 681 -16.63 -25.28 -12.67
N ALA A 682 -16.48 -26.01 -13.75
CA ALA A 682 -16.48 -25.47 -15.11
C ALA A 682 -17.06 -26.53 -16.08
N ASP A 683 -17.71 -26.07 -17.12
CA ASP A 683 -18.38 -26.92 -18.12
C ASP A 683 -17.41 -27.76 -18.96
N PHE A 684 -16.12 -27.38 -19.00
CA PHE A 684 -15.04 -28.07 -19.70
C PHE A 684 -14.30 -29.12 -18.84
N LEU A 685 -14.67 -29.33 -17.57
CA LEU A 685 -14.02 -30.33 -16.71
C LEU A 685 -14.53 -31.75 -17.07
N ASP A 686 -13.63 -32.73 -16.98
CA ASP A 686 -13.99 -34.15 -17.26
C ASP A 686 -15.13 -34.69 -16.35
N ASP A 687 -15.24 -34.13 -15.14
CA ASP A 687 -16.29 -34.48 -14.15
C ASP A 687 -17.38 -33.40 -14.02
N ALA A 688 -17.55 -32.54 -15.03
CA ALA A 688 -18.50 -31.43 -14.99
C ALA A 688 -19.95 -31.88 -14.70
N ASP A 689 -20.43 -32.97 -15.30
CA ASP A 689 -21.80 -33.50 -15.11
C ASP A 689 -22.05 -33.93 -13.65
N ASP A 690 -21.06 -34.50 -12.99
CA ASP A 690 -21.14 -34.87 -11.58
C ASP A 690 -21.10 -33.62 -10.68
N ARG A 691 -20.17 -32.71 -10.92
CA ARG A 691 -20.05 -31.45 -10.18
C ARG A 691 -21.29 -30.57 -10.33
N PHE A 692 -21.95 -30.59 -11.48
CA PHE A 692 -23.17 -29.84 -11.72
C PHE A 692 -24.33 -30.23 -10.77
N ARG A 693 -24.31 -31.43 -10.24
CA ARG A 693 -25.31 -31.95 -9.30
C ARG A 693 -24.91 -31.85 -7.83
N MET A 694 -23.63 -31.56 -7.56
CA MET A 694 -23.08 -31.43 -6.21
C MET A 694 -23.47 -30.08 -5.61
N SER A 695 -23.56 -30.03 -4.27
CA SER A 695 -23.72 -28.77 -3.54
C SER A 695 -22.40 -28.01 -3.47
N VAL A 696 -22.51 -26.71 -3.23
CA VAL A 696 -21.31 -25.83 -3.07
C VAL A 696 -20.41 -26.35 -1.95
N SER A 697 -20.98 -26.79 -0.82
CA SER A 697 -20.20 -27.37 0.29
C SER A 697 -19.48 -28.67 -0.10
N GLN A 698 -20.13 -29.54 -0.89
CA GLN A 698 -19.50 -30.78 -1.38
C GLN A 698 -18.34 -30.47 -2.35
N LEU A 699 -18.47 -29.42 -3.18
CA LEU A 699 -17.42 -29.01 -4.11
C LEU A 699 -16.24 -28.40 -3.38
N ILE A 700 -16.47 -27.58 -2.35
CA ILE A 700 -15.42 -27.02 -1.50
C ILE A 700 -14.61 -28.15 -0.88
N ASN A 701 -15.26 -29.10 -0.21
CA ASN A 701 -14.59 -30.23 0.42
C ASN A 701 -13.81 -31.09 -0.60
N LYS A 702 -14.37 -31.30 -1.80
CA LYS A 702 -13.70 -32.07 -2.87
C LYS A 702 -12.42 -31.39 -3.37
N VAL A 703 -12.37 -30.07 -3.38
CA VAL A 703 -11.18 -29.31 -3.79
C VAL A 703 -10.15 -29.29 -2.66
N GLU A 704 -10.57 -29.13 -1.40
CA GLU A 704 -9.72 -29.17 -0.21
C GLU A 704 -9.03 -30.54 -0.01
N ASP A 705 -9.74 -31.65 -0.30
CA ASP A 705 -9.15 -33.00 -0.22
C ASP A 705 -8.02 -33.24 -1.24
N ASN A 706 -7.99 -32.48 -2.35
CA ASN A 706 -7.00 -32.61 -3.40
C ASN A 706 -5.75 -31.71 -3.20
N ASP A 707 -5.83 -30.67 -2.39
CA ASP A 707 -4.70 -29.76 -2.11
C ASP A 707 -4.76 -29.25 -0.65
N PRO A 708 -4.23 -30.03 0.32
CA PRO A 708 -4.33 -29.70 1.73
C PRO A 708 -3.38 -28.60 2.21
N GLU A 709 -2.42 -28.15 1.39
CA GLU A 709 -1.42 -27.14 1.79
C GLU A 709 -1.89 -25.70 1.54
N ASP A 710 -2.96 -25.49 0.78
CA ASP A 710 -3.46 -24.15 0.45
C ASP A 710 -4.60 -23.75 1.40
N ILE A 711 -4.26 -22.98 2.44
CA ILE A 711 -5.14 -22.59 3.55
C ILE A 711 -6.02 -21.38 3.14
N THR A 712 -6.84 -21.50 2.13
CA THR A 712 -8.00 -20.61 1.96
C THR A 712 -9.27 -21.35 2.38
N SER A 713 -9.31 -21.78 3.64
CA SER A 713 -10.49 -22.43 4.20
C SER A 713 -11.61 -21.41 4.37
N VAL A 714 -12.76 -21.71 3.75
CA VAL A 714 -14.04 -21.13 4.17
C VAL A 714 -14.20 -21.47 5.63
N THR A 715 -13.99 -20.50 6.51
CA THR A 715 -14.11 -20.77 7.94
C THR A 715 -15.55 -21.05 8.30
N PRO A 716 -15.83 -21.96 9.26
CA PRO A 716 -17.20 -22.21 9.74
C PRO A 716 -17.91 -20.95 10.23
N ASP A 717 -17.16 -19.92 10.58
CA ASP A 717 -17.63 -18.65 11.14
C ASP A 717 -18.01 -17.60 10.09
N ASP A 718 -17.71 -17.83 8.80
CA ASP A 718 -18.15 -16.96 7.72
C ASP A 718 -19.67 -17.01 7.56
N LYS A 719 -20.34 -15.88 7.73
CA LYS A 719 -21.80 -15.76 7.58
C LYS A 719 -22.26 -16.07 6.15
N TYR A 720 -21.43 -15.79 5.17
CA TYR A 720 -21.72 -15.98 3.74
C TYR A 720 -20.44 -16.18 2.94
N ILE A 721 -20.60 -16.79 1.78
CA ILE A 721 -19.56 -17.03 0.79
C ILE A 721 -19.91 -16.28 -0.48
N ASP A 722 -18.93 -15.62 -1.09
CA ASP A 722 -19.08 -14.95 -2.37
C ASP A 722 -18.47 -15.81 -3.49
N LEU A 723 -19.32 -16.29 -4.40
CA LEU A 723 -18.93 -17.09 -5.56
C LEU A 723 -18.66 -16.17 -6.75
N GLN A 724 -17.54 -16.36 -7.42
CA GLN A 724 -17.28 -15.79 -8.74
C GLN A 724 -17.90 -16.70 -9.78
N VAL A 725 -18.84 -16.18 -10.57
CA VAL A 725 -19.60 -16.97 -11.53
C VAL A 725 -19.44 -16.37 -12.92
N THR A 726 -18.88 -17.14 -13.84
CA THR A 726 -18.84 -16.78 -15.25
C THR A 726 -20.11 -17.33 -15.92
N CYS A 727 -20.80 -16.46 -16.63
CA CYS A 727 -22.05 -16.80 -17.31
C CYS A 727 -22.02 -16.37 -18.77
N VAL A 728 -22.80 -17.07 -19.61
CA VAL A 728 -23.05 -16.69 -21.00
C VAL A 728 -24.55 -16.58 -21.28
N ASP A 729 -24.89 -15.73 -22.22
CA ASP A 729 -26.27 -15.62 -22.71
C ASP A 729 -26.61 -16.69 -23.76
N SER A 730 -27.80 -16.61 -24.36
CA SER A 730 -28.25 -17.53 -25.41
C SER A 730 -27.50 -17.42 -26.74
N GLU A 731 -26.70 -16.35 -26.92
CA GLU A 731 -25.89 -16.12 -28.12
C GLU A 731 -24.42 -16.54 -27.88
N GLY A 732 -24.08 -16.96 -26.65
CA GLY A 732 -22.75 -17.39 -26.24
C GLY A 732 -21.84 -16.22 -25.82
N GLU A 733 -22.38 -15.02 -25.67
CA GLU A 733 -21.65 -13.86 -25.20
C GLU A 733 -21.57 -13.84 -23.67
N GLU A 734 -20.45 -13.40 -23.12
CA GLU A 734 -20.21 -13.33 -21.68
C GLU A 734 -21.14 -12.33 -21.00
N VAL A 735 -21.87 -12.77 -19.98
CA VAL A 735 -22.70 -11.93 -19.12
C VAL A 735 -21.94 -11.63 -17.84
N ARG A 736 -21.46 -10.40 -17.68
CA ARG A 736 -20.79 -9.96 -16.46
C ARG A 736 -21.78 -9.86 -15.31
N LEU A 737 -21.53 -10.60 -14.23
CA LEU A 737 -22.29 -10.56 -12.99
C LEU A 737 -21.41 -10.09 -11.83
N PRO A 738 -21.98 -9.39 -10.81
CA PRO A 738 -21.28 -9.22 -9.55
C PRO A 738 -21.17 -10.57 -8.82
N PRO A 739 -20.30 -10.69 -7.78
CA PRO A 739 -20.17 -11.89 -6.99
C PRO A 739 -21.53 -12.42 -6.50
N VAL A 740 -21.72 -13.74 -6.53
CA VAL A 740 -22.95 -14.37 -6.07
C VAL A 740 -22.80 -14.77 -4.61
N ARG A 741 -23.54 -14.11 -3.73
CA ARG A 741 -23.48 -14.31 -2.27
C ARG A 741 -24.40 -15.41 -1.81
N VAL A 742 -23.83 -16.41 -1.13
CA VAL A 742 -24.52 -17.60 -0.60
C VAL A 742 -24.39 -17.59 0.92
N GLN A 743 -25.48 -17.94 1.63
CA GLN A 743 -25.45 -18.02 3.10
C GLN A 743 -24.70 -19.27 3.57
N ASN A 744 -23.80 -19.10 4.53
CA ASN A 744 -23.08 -20.20 5.17
C ASN A 744 -23.85 -20.67 6.41
N ILE A 745 -24.94 -21.40 6.22
CA ILE A 745 -25.74 -21.94 7.32
C ILE A 745 -25.24 -23.35 7.63
N ARG A 746 -24.17 -23.47 8.43
CA ARG A 746 -23.80 -24.69 9.12
C ARG A 746 -24.35 -24.61 10.55
N GLY A 747 -25.59 -25.11 10.76
CA GLY A 747 -26.08 -25.43 12.12
C GLY A 747 -26.72 -24.32 12.94
N ALA A 748 -27.25 -23.24 12.41
CA ALA A 748 -28.04 -22.26 13.15
C ALA A 748 -29.55 -22.55 13.07
N SER A 749 -30.17 -22.78 14.21
CA SER A 749 -31.62 -22.84 14.37
C SER A 749 -32.26 -21.51 13.92
N SER A 750 -33.31 -21.61 13.14
CA SER A 750 -34.13 -20.53 12.61
C SER A 750 -34.63 -19.57 13.71
N SER A 751 -33.93 -18.48 13.95
CA SER A 751 -34.52 -17.29 14.56
C SER A 751 -34.50 -16.18 13.51
N GLY A 752 -35.71 -15.84 13.02
CA GLY A 752 -35.89 -14.88 11.94
C GLY A 752 -35.46 -13.48 12.33
N SER A 753 -34.36 -13.04 11.81
CA SER A 753 -34.04 -11.64 11.68
C SER A 753 -34.30 -11.21 10.24
N SER A 754 -35.32 -10.36 10.06
CA SER A 754 -35.67 -9.77 8.78
C SER A 754 -34.51 -8.89 8.31
N PHE A 755 -33.78 -9.35 7.29
CA PHE A 755 -32.84 -8.50 6.55
C PHE A 755 -33.60 -7.32 5.96
N ARG A 756 -33.32 -6.10 6.45
CA ARG A 756 -33.64 -4.88 5.70
C ARG A 756 -32.72 -4.85 4.48
N LEU A 757 -33.25 -5.26 3.34
CA LEU A 757 -32.72 -4.86 2.04
C LEU A 757 -32.63 -3.33 2.04
N PHE A 758 -31.40 -2.80 2.02
CA PHE A 758 -31.21 -1.42 1.61
C PHE A 758 -31.65 -1.31 0.16
N ARG A 759 -32.89 -0.86 -0.02
CA ARG A 759 -33.52 -0.74 -1.32
C ARG A 759 -32.82 0.35 -2.13
N THR A 760 -32.23 -0.04 -3.24
CA THR A 760 -31.80 0.80 -4.37
C THR A 760 -32.93 1.60 -5.03
N GLU A 761 -34.10 1.74 -4.37
CA GLU A 761 -35.22 2.51 -4.93
C GLU A 761 -34.94 4.01 -5.08
N ALA A 762 -34.10 4.57 -4.22
CA ALA A 762 -33.70 5.97 -4.36
C ALA A 762 -32.83 6.22 -5.60
N LEU A 763 -32.02 5.22 -5.99
CA LEU A 763 -31.18 5.30 -7.19
C LEU A 763 -32.02 5.05 -8.46
N LYS A 764 -32.95 4.09 -8.42
CA LYS A 764 -33.86 3.79 -9.54
C LYS A 764 -34.74 4.99 -9.90
N SER A 765 -35.24 5.75 -8.91
CA SER A 765 -36.02 6.96 -9.17
C SER A 765 -35.17 8.09 -9.77
N LYS A 766 -33.89 8.20 -9.42
CA LYS A 766 -32.98 9.25 -9.92
C LYS A 766 -32.47 8.94 -11.34
N ILE A 767 -32.18 7.68 -11.66
CA ILE A 767 -31.82 7.26 -13.03
C ILE A 767 -33.03 7.48 -13.98
N SER A 768 -34.22 7.13 -13.56
CA SER A 768 -35.45 7.41 -14.31
C SER A 768 -35.69 8.91 -14.51
N SER A 769 -35.40 9.75 -13.51
CA SER A 769 -35.53 11.20 -13.61
C SER A 769 -34.45 11.85 -14.48
N PHE A 770 -33.23 11.29 -14.52
CA PHE A 770 -32.13 11.74 -15.37
C PHE A 770 -32.42 11.40 -16.84
N ALA A 771 -32.84 10.15 -17.11
CA ALA A 771 -33.24 9.72 -18.45
C ALA A 771 -34.42 10.49 -18.99
N SER A 772 -35.37 10.90 -18.14
CA SER A 772 -36.52 11.70 -18.54
C SER A 772 -36.17 13.18 -18.79
N ARG A 773 -35.14 13.73 -18.15
CA ARG A 773 -34.69 15.12 -18.35
C ARG A 773 -33.81 15.32 -19.58
N THR A 774 -33.05 14.31 -20.00
CA THR A 774 -32.11 14.45 -21.11
C THR A 774 -32.63 13.99 -22.46
N LYS A 775 -33.82 13.37 -22.52
CA LYS A 775 -34.43 12.80 -23.76
C LYS A 775 -33.47 11.88 -24.57
N VAL A 776 -32.39 11.37 -23.93
CA VAL A 776 -31.46 10.47 -24.54
C VAL A 776 -31.77 9.06 -24.04
N SER A 777 -32.00 8.12 -24.93
CA SER A 777 -32.21 6.72 -24.53
C SER A 777 -30.90 6.16 -23.95
N VAL A 778 -31.03 5.32 -22.93
CA VAL A 778 -29.88 4.65 -22.29
C VAL A 778 -29.01 3.95 -23.33
N LYS A 779 -29.58 3.48 -24.43
CA LYS A 779 -28.89 2.85 -25.57
C LYS A 779 -28.01 3.82 -26.36
N GLU A 780 -28.42 5.07 -26.52
CA GLU A 780 -27.64 6.11 -27.22
C GLU A 780 -26.50 6.69 -26.38
N PHE A 781 -26.63 6.67 -25.05
CA PHE A 781 -25.58 7.07 -24.12
C PHE A 781 -24.41 6.05 -24.11
N LEU A 782 -24.73 4.76 -24.22
CA LEU A 782 -23.74 3.67 -24.25
C LEU A 782 -23.03 3.51 -25.60
N GLN A 783 -23.58 4.05 -26.70
CA GLN A 783 -22.94 4.01 -28.03
C GLN A 783 -21.99 5.19 -28.33
N ARG A 784 -21.87 6.17 -27.44
CA ARG A 784 -21.00 7.35 -27.61
C ARG A 784 -19.71 7.32 -26.77
N ARG A 785 -19.36 6.18 -26.19
CA ARG A 785 -18.04 5.96 -25.58
C ARG A 785 -17.29 4.83 -26.26
#